data_70b3b8add9f91cbb89556a762e42f360
#
_entry.id   70b3b8add9f91cbb89556a762e42f360
#
_cell.length_a   1.000
_cell.length_b   1.000
_cell.length_c   1.000
_cell.angle_alpha   90.00
_cell.angle_beta   90.00
_cell.angle_gamma   90.00
#
_symmetry.space_group_name_H-M   'P 1'
#
loop_
_entity.id
_entity.type
_entity.pdbx_description
1 polymer ?
#
loop_
_entity_poly.entity_id
_entity_poly.type
_entity_poly.pdbx_seq_one_letter_code
_entity_poly.pdbx_strand_id
1 'polypeptide(L)'
;MPAASAGQERWPDPSEILLTALGPGPRLWERGPGHPDALTVRLGSVRGAAGAVEPVTVDLRRTGSLGLAGPRARLLPLVRSVLAQLTALHGPGVLEIVLIAPGRAPRGGAHDAAEGADWSWLGWLPHLRPAHGQDCRLLLAYDREQAAARTEELLRRLEEPEPGAGARRGPLTVAVVDGDPGPAELRDAAARLAAHGPAAGVHLLCLAETAAATPTSPLAATLEAAAAVSPAFRSCGAVGLLSGAVATAIRVVARGTDPANAPVATVDGVSSAWAERFARALAPLREADAARGPSPARPVPLPPSSRLLEELGLARATPAALLARWADDPAERGAPAGPRAEAVLGAGPHGPVTADLAAGHGPFLISGPAGSGKTELLRSAAASLAAGERPDRLALVLVDGDGDGLRACGDLPHATTYLAAGDPVRMREFAQALGGELKRRAELLGDRTYEAYAAEVPRARRHAAVGPAGGPAARVVAQRRAAGAPRTGAGSGAGVGTGAEPGALKLRAPGEADPAEAAAAPGPLPRLVVLVDDFDTLVAPALGNPGRPAAGSVVRALEAVARDGARLGVHLIAATGRPEHTGRTATGQGAVLRAFLGSDTRDGPDVRGASDGRGGPAEGPLPGRGSLHRPDGSVTPFQAGRVSGRIPRTATLRPTVVPLDWARAGDPPARRPVRELGNGPTDLALLASAVERAAREAGAPAPPSLM
;
A
#
# COMPACT_ATOMS: atom_id res chain seq x y z
N MET A 1 0.21 30.60 -6.38
CA MET A 1 0.65 29.94 -5.13
C MET A 1 1.46 28.68 -5.43
N PRO A 2 2.71 28.73 -5.79
CA PRO A 2 3.41 27.45 -5.97
C PRO A 2 4.78 27.31 -5.29
N ALA A 3 5.34 28.35 -4.69
CA ALA A 3 6.71 28.24 -4.15
C ALA A 3 6.80 27.78 -2.68
N ALA A 4 5.72 27.84 -1.91
CA ALA A 4 5.74 27.44 -0.49
C ALA A 4 5.55 25.91 -0.28
N SER A 5 4.98 25.19 -1.25
CA SER A 5 4.69 23.75 -1.12
C SER A 5 5.91 22.84 -1.34
N ALA A 6 6.81 23.18 -2.25
CA ALA A 6 7.93 22.31 -2.60
C ALA A 6 8.96 22.12 -1.47
N GLY A 7 9.17 23.15 -0.63
CA GLY A 7 10.07 23.06 0.52
C GLY A 7 9.46 22.27 1.70
N GLN A 8 8.15 22.34 1.89
CA GLN A 8 7.43 21.59 2.90
C GLN A 8 7.34 20.10 2.54
N GLU A 9 7.08 19.77 1.29
CA GLU A 9 7.03 18.36 0.83
C GLU A 9 8.35 17.62 1.02
N ARG A 10 9.48 18.29 0.87
CA ARG A 10 10.80 17.68 1.06
C ARG A 10 11.15 17.46 2.52
N TRP A 11 10.68 18.33 3.43
CA TRP A 11 11.01 18.29 4.85
C TRP A 11 9.72 18.24 5.68
N PRO A 12 9.09 17.07 5.79
CA PRO A 12 7.79 16.91 6.45
C PRO A 12 7.84 17.36 7.90
N ASP A 13 6.76 18.01 8.32
CA ASP A 13 6.57 18.38 9.72
C ASP A 13 6.09 17.17 10.57
N PRO A 14 6.04 17.28 11.91
CA PRO A 14 5.59 16.19 12.75
C PRO A 14 4.18 15.67 12.41
N SER A 15 3.28 16.50 11.90
CA SER A 15 1.92 16.07 11.53
C SER A 15 1.95 15.18 10.28
N GLU A 16 2.72 15.59 9.28
CA GLU A 16 2.92 14.83 8.05
C GLU A 16 3.64 13.50 8.31
N ILE A 17 4.62 13.49 9.23
CA ILE A 17 5.30 12.27 9.68
C ILE A 17 4.32 11.28 10.32
N LEU A 18 3.41 11.76 11.18
CA LEU A 18 2.40 10.90 11.79
C LEU A 18 1.43 10.36 10.74
N LEU A 19 0.98 11.18 9.80
CA LEU A 19 0.10 10.74 8.72
C LEU A 19 0.76 9.70 7.84
N THR A 20 2.07 9.84 7.54
CA THR A 20 2.86 8.86 6.80
C THR A 20 2.88 7.50 7.50
N ALA A 21 2.95 7.47 8.84
CA ALA A 21 2.92 6.22 9.61
C ALA A 21 1.52 5.61 9.71
N LEU A 22 0.47 6.43 9.85
CA LEU A 22 -0.92 5.98 10.00
C LEU A 22 -1.56 5.52 8.69
N GLY A 23 -1.13 6.08 7.56
CA GLY A 23 -1.58 5.73 6.22
C GLY A 23 -0.38 5.46 5.32
N PRO A 24 0.24 4.26 5.41
CA PRO A 24 1.45 3.97 4.66
C PRO A 24 1.21 4.12 3.16
N GLY A 25 2.03 4.97 2.56
CA GLY A 25 2.03 5.32 1.15
C GLY A 25 3.46 5.41 0.61
N PRO A 26 3.68 5.96 -0.59
CA PRO A 26 4.99 6.00 -1.24
C PRO A 26 6.05 6.80 -0.45
N ARG A 27 5.65 7.67 0.49
CA ARG A 27 6.58 8.42 1.34
C ARG A 27 7.12 7.62 2.52
N LEU A 28 6.41 6.55 2.93
CA LEU A 28 6.90 5.69 4.00
C LEU A 28 8.16 4.96 3.50
N TRP A 29 9.28 5.15 4.23
CA TRP A 29 10.56 4.53 3.92
C TRP A 29 11.12 4.89 2.53
N GLU A 30 10.79 6.10 2.03
CA GLU A 30 11.23 6.58 0.71
C GLU A 30 12.74 6.80 0.60
N ARG A 31 13.45 6.99 1.74
CA ARG A 31 14.88 7.31 1.74
C ARG A 31 15.74 6.07 1.88
N GLY A 32 16.10 5.48 0.76
CA GLY A 32 17.11 4.41 0.70
C GLY A 32 18.53 4.90 0.96
N PRO A 33 19.55 3.99 0.99
CA PRO A 33 20.95 4.34 1.29
C PRO A 33 21.55 5.37 0.33
N GLY A 34 21.10 5.38 -0.93
CA GLY A 34 21.56 6.31 -1.97
C GLY A 34 20.76 7.61 -2.07
N HIS A 35 19.72 7.78 -1.24
CA HIS A 35 18.90 9.00 -1.31
C HIS A 35 19.72 10.23 -0.90
N PRO A 36 19.63 11.39 -1.63
CA PRO A 36 20.41 12.59 -1.34
C PRO A 36 20.16 13.13 0.08
N ASP A 37 18.95 12.99 0.60
CA ASP A 37 18.54 13.44 1.92
C ASP A 37 18.56 12.32 2.98
N ALA A 38 19.25 11.19 2.71
CA ALA A 38 19.39 10.13 3.71
C ALA A 38 20.03 10.68 4.99
N LEU A 39 19.48 10.31 6.16
CA LEU A 39 19.88 10.78 7.49
C LEU A 39 19.84 12.31 7.70
N THR A 40 19.15 13.05 6.85
CA THR A 40 18.91 14.47 7.10
C THR A 40 17.63 14.64 7.92
N VAL A 41 17.74 15.35 9.05
CA VAL A 41 16.64 15.57 10.00
C VAL A 41 16.31 17.05 10.13
N ARG A 42 15.03 17.35 10.27
CA ARG A 42 14.51 18.69 10.57
C ARG A 42 14.41 18.84 12.08
N LEU A 43 14.97 19.92 12.61
CA LEU A 43 14.96 20.24 14.05
C LEU A 43 13.91 21.32 14.40
N GLY A 44 13.47 22.07 13.42
CA GLY A 44 12.54 23.15 13.62
C GLY A 44 12.40 24.02 12.38
N SER A 45 11.82 25.19 12.55
CA SER A 45 11.59 26.12 11.46
C SER A 45 11.92 27.56 11.85
N VAL A 46 12.36 28.35 10.85
CA VAL A 46 12.60 29.79 10.96
C VAL A 46 11.66 30.51 10.02
N ARG A 47 11.20 31.70 10.42
CA ARG A 47 10.46 32.58 9.52
C ARG A 47 11.45 33.45 8.76
N GLY A 48 11.52 33.26 7.45
CA GLY A 48 12.30 34.12 6.55
C GLY A 48 11.73 35.51 6.39
N ALA A 49 12.51 36.44 5.80
CA ALA A 49 12.18 37.85 5.62
C ALA A 49 10.88 38.09 4.79
N ALA A 50 10.49 37.14 3.93
CA ALA A 50 9.27 37.17 3.12
C ALA A 50 8.05 36.48 3.79
N GLY A 51 8.14 36.12 5.09
CA GLY A 51 7.11 35.37 5.80
C GLY A 51 7.03 33.88 5.47
N ALA A 52 7.89 33.38 4.59
CA ALA A 52 8.03 31.96 4.31
C ALA A 52 8.59 31.23 5.54
N VAL A 53 8.07 30.02 5.80
CA VAL A 53 8.59 29.15 6.86
C VAL A 53 9.65 28.24 6.24
N GLU A 54 10.90 28.38 6.70
CA GLU A 54 12.04 27.59 6.21
C GLU A 54 12.43 26.54 7.27
N PRO A 55 12.61 25.27 6.87
CA PRO A 55 13.05 24.22 7.79
C PRO A 55 14.53 24.37 8.14
N VAL A 56 14.87 24.16 9.41
CA VAL A 56 16.25 24.05 9.88
C VAL A 56 16.61 22.57 9.98
N THR A 57 17.52 22.15 9.14
CA THR A 57 17.90 20.73 8.98
C THR A 57 19.34 20.46 9.34
N VAL A 58 19.65 19.24 9.75
CA VAL A 58 21.00 18.71 9.96
C VAL A 58 21.16 17.41 9.17
N ASP A 59 22.16 17.36 8.33
CA ASP A 59 22.57 16.17 7.60
C ASP A 59 23.60 15.40 8.43
N LEU A 60 23.18 14.28 9.04
CA LEU A 60 24.06 13.44 9.88
C LEU A 60 25.15 12.74 9.07
N ARG A 61 24.98 12.50 7.78
CA ARG A 61 26.03 11.92 6.93
C ARG A 61 27.21 12.89 6.78
N ARG A 62 26.90 14.19 6.70
CA ARG A 62 27.92 15.24 6.56
C ARG A 62 28.50 15.67 7.89
N THR A 63 27.67 15.80 8.93
CA THR A 63 28.11 16.24 10.26
C THR A 63 28.66 15.09 11.11
N GLY A 64 28.33 13.86 10.76
CA GLY A 64 28.76 12.66 11.47
C GLY A 64 27.94 12.39 12.74
N SER A 65 27.79 13.38 13.59
CA SER A 65 27.11 13.27 14.86
C SER A 65 26.44 14.60 15.24
N LEU A 66 25.37 14.49 16.06
CA LEU A 66 24.58 15.62 16.52
C LEU A 66 24.47 15.60 18.07
N GLY A 67 24.91 16.67 18.69
CA GLY A 67 24.68 16.91 20.12
C GLY A 67 23.45 17.79 20.33
N LEU A 68 22.55 17.42 21.22
CA LEU A 68 21.38 18.23 21.60
C LEU A 68 21.44 18.51 23.11
N ALA A 69 21.34 19.79 23.50
CA ALA A 69 21.42 20.21 24.88
C ALA A 69 20.26 21.13 25.28
N GLY A 70 19.75 20.94 26.48
CA GLY A 70 18.68 21.75 27.07
C GLY A 70 17.91 21.05 28.16
N PRO A 71 16.84 21.69 28.69
CA PRO A 71 15.99 21.07 29.72
C PRO A 71 15.32 19.80 29.19
N ARG A 72 15.34 18.74 29.99
CA ARG A 72 14.80 17.42 29.58
C ARG A 72 13.37 17.50 29.05
N ALA A 73 12.51 18.28 29.68
CA ALA A 73 11.12 18.44 29.27
C ALA A 73 10.94 18.99 27.84
N ARG A 74 11.99 19.57 27.24
CA ARG A 74 12.01 20.08 25.86
C ARG A 74 12.95 19.30 24.95
N LEU A 75 14.02 18.77 25.52
CA LEU A 75 14.98 17.94 24.81
C LEU A 75 14.33 16.64 24.29
N LEU A 76 13.61 15.92 25.13
CA LEU A 76 12.94 14.69 24.72
C LEU A 76 11.88 14.86 23.65
N PRO A 77 10.96 15.87 23.67
CA PRO A 77 10.06 16.14 22.56
C PRO A 77 10.76 16.35 21.21
N LEU A 78 11.88 17.05 21.21
CA LEU A 78 12.69 17.25 20.01
C LEU A 78 13.30 15.93 19.52
N VAL A 79 13.90 15.14 20.41
CA VAL A 79 14.51 13.86 20.05
C VAL A 79 13.47 12.87 19.54
N ARG A 80 12.28 12.84 20.12
CA ARG A 80 11.16 12.03 19.60
C ARG A 80 10.81 12.43 18.18
N SER A 81 10.76 13.73 17.88
CA SER A 81 10.51 14.23 16.52
C SER A 81 11.61 13.79 15.55
N VAL A 82 12.88 13.90 15.95
CA VAL A 82 14.04 13.46 15.14
C VAL A 82 13.99 11.97 14.84
N LEU A 83 13.78 11.13 15.85
CA LEU A 83 13.71 9.68 15.69
C LEU A 83 12.49 9.25 14.86
N ALA A 84 11.35 9.93 15.03
CA ALA A 84 10.16 9.66 14.23
C ALA A 84 10.39 9.97 12.74
N GLN A 85 11.05 11.09 12.42
CA GLN A 85 11.43 11.40 11.04
C GLN A 85 12.36 10.34 10.45
N LEU A 86 13.40 9.96 11.19
CA LEU A 86 14.35 8.94 10.75
C LEU A 86 13.64 7.61 10.46
N THR A 87 12.79 7.15 11.37
CA THR A 87 12.12 5.84 11.25
C THR A 87 10.91 5.84 10.31
N ALA A 88 10.30 6.99 10.03
CA ALA A 88 9.26 7.10 9.01
C ALA A 88 9.81 7.15 7.59
N LEU A 89 10.98 7.78 7.42
CA LEU A 89 11.56 8.04 6.09
C LEU A 89 12.58 7.00 5.65
N HIS A 90 13.12 6.20 6.59
CA HIS A 90 14.05 5.11 6.30
C HIS A 90 13.48 3.79 6.80
N GLY A 91 13.55 2.74 6.01
CA GLY A 91 13.08 1.42 6.42
C GLY A 91 14.05 0.72 7.40
N PRO A 92 13.57 -0.30 8.14
CA PRO A 92 14.39 -1.05 9.09
C PRO A 92 15.56 -1.82 8.43
N GLY A 93 15.49 -2.10 7.13
CA GLY A 93 16.61 -2.65 6.37
C GLY A 93 17.67 -1.61 5.99
N VAL A 94 17.36 -0.31 6.12
CA VAL A 94 18.25 0.80 5.80
C VAL A 94 18.81 1.48 7.05
N LEU A 95 18.02 1.51 8.12
CA LEU A 95 18.34 2.22 9.35
C LEU A 95 18.05 1.36 10.59
N GLU A 96 19.03 1.28 11.47
CA GLU A 96 18.96 0.69 12.81
C GLU A 96 19.08 1.79 13.87
N ILE A 97 18.31 1.71 14.94
CA ILE A 97 18.37 2.63 16.08
C ILE A 97 18.91 1.86 17.30
N VAL A 98 19.91 2.39 17.94
CA VAL A 98 20.48 1.88 19.20
C VAL A 98 20.28 2.94 20.29
N LEU A 99 19.78 2.55 21.46
CA LEU A 99 19.68 3.43 22.63
C LEU A 99 20.68 3.01 23.70
N ILE A 100 21.49 3.96 24.16
CA ILE A 100 22.40 3.84 25.30
C ILE A 100 21.97 4.88 26.32
N ALA A 101 21.24 4.44 27.35
CA ALA A 101 20.63 5.28 28.41
C ALA A 101 20.77 4.64 29.80
N PRO A 102 21.99 4.44 30.30
CA PRO A 102 22.20 3.78 31.59
C PRO A 102 21.58 4.58 32.73
N GLY A 103 20.83 3.88 33.59
CA GLY A 103 20.10 4.49 34.73
C GLY A 103 18.73 5.08 34.36
N ARG A 104 18.29 4.97 33.09
CA ARG A 104 16.99 5.43 32.60
C ARG A 104 15.99 4.29 32.37
N ALA A 105 16.18 3.14 33.01
CA ALA A 105 15.27 2.00 32.90
C ALA A 105 13.85 2.36 33.36
N PRO A 106 12.80 1.87 32.68
CA PRO A 106 11.43 2.02 33.15
C PRO A 106 11.26 1.39 34.52
N ARG A 107 10.92 2.18 35.55
CA ARG A 107 10.64 1.70 36.90
C ARG A 107 9.15 1.41 37.06
N GLY A 108 8.82 0.24 37.57
CA GLY A 108 7.44 -0.27 37.68
C GLY A 108 6.66 0.26 38.90
N GLY A 109 6.56 1.57 39.11
CA GLY A 109 5.79 2.19 40.20
C GLY A 109 4.83 3.26 39.66
N ALA A 110 3.61 3.33 40.25
CA ALA A 110 2.57 4.25 39.79
C ALA A 110 2.90 5.76 39.94
N HIS A 111 3.91 6.11 40.76
CA HIS A 111 4.36 7.48 40.97
C HIS A 111 5.57 7.87 40.08
N ASP A 112 6.35 6.89 39.60
CA ASP A 112 7.53 7.12 38.74
C ASP A 112 7.23 6.98 37.23
N ALA A 113 5.95 6.81 36.87
CA ALA A 113 5.51 6.58 35.49
C ALA A 113 5.84 7.72 34.55
N ALA A 114 6.10 8.94 35.04
CA ALA A 114 6.43 10.08 34.23
C ALA A 114 7.90 10.11 33.77
N GLU A 115 8.85 9.65 34.60
CA GLU A 115 10.28 9.70 34.29
C GLU A 115 10.81 8.42 33.60
N GLY A 116 10.27 7.25 33.96
CA GLY A 116 10.69 5.96 33.38
C GLY A 116 10.10 5.66 32.01
N ALA A 117 9.06 6.38 31.61
CA ALA A 117 8.36 6.17 30.32
C ALA A 117 9.02 6.88 29.12
N ASP A 118 10.11 7.62 29.30
CA ASP A 118 10.69 8.49 28.29
C ASP A 118 11.07 7.77 26.97
N TRP A 119 11.55 6.53 27.08
CA TRP A 119 12.02 5.72 25.95
C TRP A 119 11.17 4.48 25.66
N SER A 120 10.10 4.23 26.42
CA SER A 120 9.26 3.02 26.29
C SER A 120 8.64 2.86 24.90
N TRP A 121 8.33 3.96 24.24
CA TRP A 121 7.74 3.99 22.90
C TRP A 121 8.66 3.39 21.81
N LEU A 122 9.98 3.43 22.01
CA LEU A 122 10.96 2.85 21.09
C LEU A 122 10.78 1.35 20.91
N GLY A 123 10.34 0.64 21.95
CA GLY A 123 10.12 -0.81 21.88
C GLY A 123 9.10 -1.25 20.81
N TRP A 124 8.27 -0.36 20.31
CA TRP A 124 7.34 -0.62 19.22
C TRP A 124 7.98 -0.49 17.83
N LEU A 125 9.09 0.24 17.70
CA LEU A 125 9.70 0.50 16.41
C LEU A 125 10.41 -0.75 15.84
N PRO A 126 10.19 -1.12 14.58
CA PRO A 126 10.88 -2.23 13.94
C PRO A 126 12.41 -2.00 13.82
N HIS A 127 12.87 -0.76 13.85
CA HIS A 127 14.27 -0.32 13.72
C HIS A 127 15.16 -0.64 14.93
N LEU A 128 14.59 -1.08 16.06
CA LEU A 128 15.36 -1.50 17.23
C LEU A 128 15.59 -3.00 17.27
N ARG A 129 15.22 -3.74 16.24
CA ARG A 129 15.51 -5.17 16.14
C ARG A 129 16.94 -5.37 15.65
N PRO A 130 17.70 -6.30 16.26
CA PRO A 130 19.06 -6.59 15.83
C PRO A 130 19.14 -6.98 14.37
N ALA A 131 19.97 -6.27 13.58
CA ALA A 131 20.18 -6.52 12.16
C ALA A 131 21.59 -7.09 11.87
N HIS A 132 22.53 -7.03 12.84
CA HIS A 132 23.92 -7.42 12.69
C HIS A 132 24.30 -8.65 13.55
N GLY A 133 23.30 -9.46 13.95
CA GLY A 133 23.58 -10.67 14.73
C GLY A 133 23.85 -10.41 16.21
N GLN A 134 23.44 -9.26 16.73
CA GLN A 134 23.56 -8.92 18.15
C GLN A 134 22.74 -9.87 19.03
N ASP A 135 23.34 -10.31 20.14
CA ASP A 135 22.67 -11.18 21.10
C ASP A 135 21.77 -10.37 22.05
N CYS A 136 20.69 -9.84 21.48
CA CYS A 136 19.64 -9.13 22.25
C CYS A 136 18.32 -9.14 21.49
N ARG A 137 17.21 -8.93 22.19
CA ARG A 137 15.88 -8.84 21.56
C ARG A 137 15.60 -7.46 20.95
N LEU A 138 16.12 -6.41 21.59
CA LEU A 138 15.99 -5.02 21.17
C LEU A 138 17.30 -4.28 21.48
N LEU A 139 17.64 -3.33 20.66
CA LEU A 139 18.86 -2.51 20.75
C LEU A 139 18.72 -1.38 21.80
N LEU A 140 18.29 -1.76 23.00
CA LEU A 140 18.10 -0.88 24.14
C LEU A 140 19.10 -1.24 25.24
N ALA A 141 19.80 -0.26 25.79
CA ALA A 141 20.74 -0.44 26.89
C ALA A 141 20.38 0.51 28.06
N TYR A 142 19.79 -0.03 29.10
CA TYR A 142 19.35 0.72 30.29
C TYR A 142 20.24 0.55 31.51
N ASP A 143 21.17 -0.39 31.48
CA ASP A 143 22.15 -0.60 32.50
C ASP A 143 23.59 -0.52 31.96
N ARG A 144 24.57 -0.60 32.82
CA ARG A 144 25.99 -0.43 32.45
C ARG A 144 26.51 -1.59 31.62
N GLU A 145 26.06 -2.80 31.88
CA GLU A 145 26.49 -4.01 31.17
C GLU A 145 25.97 -3.98 29.72
N GLN A 146 24.68 -3.67 29.55
CA GLN A 146 24.09 -3.50 28.23
C GLN A 146 24.75 -2.34 27.45
N ALA A 147 25.04 -1.21 28.16
CA ALA A 147 25.69 -0.07 27.54
C ALA A 147 27.11 -0.43 27.05
N ALA A 148 27.87 -1.18 27.89
CA ALA A 148 29.19 -1.68 27.50
C ALA A 148 29.10 -2.60 26.27
N ALA A 149 28.22 -3.60 26.28
CA ALA A 149 28.04 -4.55 25.22
C ALA A 149 27.65 -3.85 23.89
N ARG A 150 26.71 -2.89 23.92
CA ARG A 150 26.32 -2.14 22.71
C ARG A 150 27.43 -1.24 22.20
N THR A 151 28.17 -0.59 23.09
CA THR A 151 29.29 0.28 22.73
C THR A 151 30.46 -0.51 22.12
N GLU A 152 30.80 -1.65 22.72
CA GLU A 152 31.84 -2.55 22.21
C GLU A 152 31.51 -3.06 20.79
N GLU A 153 30.27 -3.43 20.57
CA GLU A 153 29.81 -3.86 19.25
C GLU A 153 29.92 -2.75 18.20
N LEU A 154 29.53 -1.52 18.55
CA LEU A 154 29.65 -0.38 17.64
C LEU A 154 31.13 -0.06 17.33
N LEU A 155 32.03 -0.19 18.34
CA LEU A 155 33.46 -0.03 18.15
C LEU A 155 34.06 -1.12 17.26
N ARG A 156 33.64 -2.37 17.43
CA ARG A 156 34.09 -3.47 16.58
C ARG A 156 33.79 -3.20 15.11
N ARG A 157 32.61 -2.64 14.80
CA ARG A 157 32.27 -2.24 13.41
C ARG A 157 33.20 -1.15 12.87
N LEU A 158 33.71 -0.29 13.74
CA LEU A 158 34.67 0.75 13.37
C LEU A 158 36.05 0.16 13.03
N GLU A 159 36.39 -0.97 13.65
CA GLU A 159 37.68 -1.66 13.49
C GLU A 159 37.65 -2.71 12.38
N GLU A 160 36.50 -3.14 11.91
CA GLU A 160 36.37 -4.07 10.79
C GLU A 160 36.75 -3.37 9.48
N PRO A 161 37.66 -3.98 8.65
CA PRO A 161 38.07 -3.39 7.38
C PRO A 161 36.86 -3.30 6.45
N GLU A 162 36.71 -2.16 5.76
CA GLU A 162 35.66 -1.95 4.76
C GLU A 162 35.72 -3.04 3.69
N PRO A 163 34.60 -3.74 3.39
CA PRO A 163 34.51 -4.57 2.21
C PRO A 163 34.64 -3.64 0.99
N GLY A 164 35.49 -3.98 0.05
CA GLY A 164 35.92 -3.17 -1.09
C GLY A 164 34.81 -2.38 -1.78
N ALA A 165 35.19 -1.28 -2.40
CA ALA A 165 34.35 -0.19 -2.91
C ALA A 165 32.97 -0.63 -3.43
N GLY A 166 31.90 -0.29 -2.68
CA GLY A 166 30.52 -0.37 -3.10
C GLY A 166 29.59 -1.26 -2.28
N ALA A 167 30.06 -2.09 -1.37
CA ALA A 167 29.21 -3.04 -0.64
C ALA A 167 29.19 -2.77 0.88
N ARG A 168 28.32 -1.87 1.35
CA ARG A 168 27.99 -1.81 2.77
C ARG A 168 27.20 -3.07 3.17
N ARG A 169 27.69 -3.78 4.17
CA ARG A 169 26.97 -4.87 4.81
C ARG A 169 26.08 -4.32 5.93
N GLY A 170 24.79 -4.19 5.69
CA GLY A 170 23.77 -3.89 6.71
C GLY A 170 23.31 -2.42 6.75
N PRO A 171 22.31 -2.14 7.61
CA PRO A 171 21.74 -0.81 7.75
C PRO A 171 22.70 0.20 8.38
N LEU A 172 22.46 1.49 8.09
CA LEU A 172 23.07 2.60 8.83
C LEU A 172 22.58 2.57 10.27
N THR A 173 23.42 2.97 11.22
CA THR A 173 23.07 2.98 12.64
C THR A 173 23.05 4.39 13.19
N VAL A 174 21.94 4.77 13.85
CA VAL A 174 21.87 5.97 14.68
C VAL A 174 21.86 5.53 16.15
N ALA A 175 22.96 5.81 16.86
CA ALA A 175 23.10 5.51 18.26
C ALA A 175 22.75 6.75 19.10
N VAL A 176 21.73 6.64 19.95
CA VAL A 176 21.30 7.69 20.88
C VAL A 176 21.99 7.45 22.21
N VAL A 177 22.80 8.43 22.65
CA VAL A 177 23.47 8.40 23.97
C VAL A 177 22.81 9.44 24.87
N ASP A 178 22.05 8.98 25.87
CA ASP A 178 21.29 9.85 26.78
C ASP A 178 22.09 10.16 28.04
N GLY A 179 22.81 11.28 28.03
CA GLY A 179 23.65 11.75 29.13
C GLY A 179 25.03 11.11 29.13
N ASP A 180 25.50 10.79 30.34
CA ASP A 180 26.80 10.13 30.60
C ASP A 180 26.66 8.60 30.42
N PRO A 181 27.38 7.96 29.47
CA PRO A 181 27.32 6.52 29.27
C PRO A 181 27.93 5.71 30.42
N GLY A 182 28.65 6.33 31.40
CA GLY A 182 29.19 5.69 32.59
C GLY A 182 30.71 5.75 32.70
N PRO A 183 31.44 4.60 32.82
CA PRO A 183 32.88 4.55 32.99
C PRO A 183 33.70 5.32 31.94
N ALA A 184 34.95 5.66 32.25
CA ALA A 184 35.82 6.44 31.39
C ALA A 184 35.98 5.78 30.00
N GLU A 185 36.10 4.46 29.97
CA GLU A 185 36.23 3.70 28.73
C GLU A 185 35.01 3.88 27.80
N LEU A 186 33.77 3.92 28.39
CA LEU A 186 32.56 4.15 27.60
C LEU A 186 32.42 5.60 27.15
N ARG A 187 32.93 6.57 27.90
CA ARG A 187 32.98 7.98 27.48
C ARG A 187 33.96 8.17 26.34
N ASP A 188 35.15 7.57 26.40
CA ASP A 188 36.14 7.60 25.34
C ASP A 188 35.64 6.89 24.09
N ALA A 189 34.97 5.75 24.25
CA ALA A 189 34.34 5.01 23.17
C ALA A 189 33.25 5.83 22.47
N ALA A 190 32.36 6.48 23.24
CA ALA A 190 31.32 7.36 22.67
C ALA A 190 31.94 8.57 21.94
N ALA A 191 33.02 9.14 22.47
CA ALA A 191 33.75 10.24 21.79
C ALA A 191 34.41 9.77 20.48
N ARG A 192 35.01 8.56 20.45
CA ARG A 192 35.56 7.93 19.24
C ARG A 192 34.45 7.68 18.20
N LEU A 193 33.34 7.12 18.61
CA LEU A 193 32.16 6.87 17.73
C LEU A 193 31.61 8.19 17.20
N ALA A 194 31.53 9.26 18.00
CA ALA A 194 31.05 10.56 17.53
C ALA A 194 31.96 11.16 16.45
N ALA A 195 33.28 10.95 16.57
CA ALA A 195 34.28 11.49 15.64
C ALA A 195 34.47 10.61 14.39
N HIS A 196 34.51 9.28 14.53
CA HIS A 196 34.94 8.34 13.50
C HIS A 196 33.85 7.36 13.05
N GLY A 197 32.75 7.25 13.79
CA GLY A 197 31.62 6.35 13.50
C GLY A 197 31.05 6.46 12.08
N PRO A 198 30.97 7.67 11.48
CA PRO A 198 30.39 7.86 10.14
C PRO A 198 31.08 7.03 9.04
N ALA A 199 32.38 6.75 9.17
CA ALA A 199 33.10 5.88 8.24
C ALA A 199 32.56 4.45 8.24
N ALA A 200 32.12 3.96 9.43
CA ALA A 200 31.49 2.65 9.58
C ALA A 200 29.94 2.69 9.46
N GLY A 201 29.37 3.83 9.07
CA GLY A 201 27.92 4.02 8.98
C GLY A 201 27.21 4.17 10.34
N VAL A 202 27.96 4.50 11.39
CA VAL A 202 27.45 4.74 12.76
C VAL A 202 27.41 6.23 13.04
N HIS A 203 26.25 6.77 13.33
CA HIS A 203 26.01 8.18 13.62
C HIS A 203 25.53 8.35 15.06
N LEU A 204 26.11 9.27 15.84
CA LEU A 204 25.69 9.50 17.21
C LEU A 204 24.75 10.68 17.34
N LEU A 205 23.73 10.49 18.19
CA LEU A 205 22.87 11.52 18.73
C LEU A 205 23.11 11.61 20.23
N CYS A 206 23.92 12.62 20.66
CA CYS A 206 24.31 12.81 22.05
C CYS A 206 23.37 13.78 22.72
N LEU A 207 22.80 13.41 23.87
CA LEU A 207 21.86 14.23 24.64
C LEU A 207 22.54 14.73 25.91
N ALA A 208 22.41 16.03 26.19
CA ALA A 208 22.89 16.66 27.41
C ALA A 208 21.76 17.41 28.09
N GLU A 209 21.33 16.94 29.25
CA GLU A 209 20.35 17.63 30.08
C GLU A 209 21.00 18.83 30.77
N THR A 210 20.65 20.03 30.35
CA THR A 210 21.18 21.29 30.88
C THR A 210 20.05 22.27 31.15
N ALA A 211 20.33 23.31 31.95
CA ALA A 211 19.43 24.45 32.05
C ALA A 211 19.24 25.10 30.67
N ALA A 212 18.09 25.73 30.43
CA ALA A 212 17.85 26.47 29.22
C ALA A 212 18.83 27.65 29.10
N ALA A 213 19.50 27.77 27.94
CA ALA A 213 20.27 28.96 27.61
C ALA A 213 19.33 30.16 27.43
N THR A 214 19.78 31.33 27.80
CA THR A 214 19.15 32.59 27.46
C THR A 214 19.76 33.15 26.16
N PRO A 215 19.09 34.10 25.48
CA PRO A 215 19.68 34.71 24.29
C PRO A 215 21.01 35.41 24.55
N THR A 216 21.28 35.79 25.82
CA THR A 216 22.51 36.45 26.28
C THR A 216 23.54 35.48 26.90
N SER A 217 23.21 34.18 27.04
CA SER A 217 24.15 33.18 27.56
C SER A 217 25.33 33.01 26.62
N PRO A 218 26.60 33.06 27.15
CA PRO A 218 27.78 32.79 26.34
C PRO A 218 27.72 31.39 25.74
N LEU A 219 27.90 31.26 24.42
CA LEU A 219 27.82 29.99 23.71
C LEU A 219 28.83 28.99 24.26
N ALA A 220 30.05 29.45 24.53
CA ALA A 220 31.13 28.61 25.12
C ALA A 220 30.75 28.01 26.46
N ALA A 221 30.13 28.80 27.34
CA ALA A 221 29.68 28.30 28.67
C ALA A 221 28.55 27.28 28.52
N THR A 222 27.63 27.46 27.57
CA THR A 222 26.54 26.51 27.29
C THR A 222 27.10 25.19 26.73
N LEU A 223 28.09 25.24 25.87
CA LEU A 223 28.78 24.06 25.31
C LEU A 223 29.57 23.30 26.40
N GLU A 224 30.28 24.02 27.29
CA GLU A 224 30.99 23.40 28.42
C GLU A 224 30.01 22.72 29.39
N ALA A 225 28.89 23.36 29.70
CA ALA A 225 27.85 22.75 30.53
C ALA A 225 27.29 21.47 29.93
N ALA A 226 27.03 21.47 28.60
CA ALA A 226 26.59 20.27 27.90
C ALA A 226 27.65 19.17 27.88
N ALA A 227 28.92 19.52 27.66
CA ALA A 227 30.05 18.60 27.66
C ALA A 227 30.36 18.00 29.05
N ALA A 228 30.01 18.71 30.11
CA ALA A 228 30.14 18.19 31.49
C ALA A 228 29.13 17.07 31.79
N VAL A 229 27.93 17.14 31.15
CA VAL A 229 26.88 16.13 31.31
C VAL A 229 27.05 14.97 30.32
N SER A 230 27.46 15.27 29.10
CA SER A 230 27.67 14.28 28.04
C SER A 230 29.03 14.54 27.36
N PRO A 231 30.10 13.85 27.78
CA PRO A 231 31.48 14.12 27.33
C PRO A 231 31.66 13.98 25.80
N ALA A 232 30.93 13.06 25.16
CA ALA A 232 30.92 12.87 23.69
C ALA A 232 30.39 14.11 22.94
N PHE A 233 29.70 15.02 23.60
CA PHE A 233 29.15 16.25 23.04
C PHE A 233 30.24 17.14 22.39
N ARG A 234 31.44 17.15 22.95
CA ARG A 234 32.60 17.90 22.40
C ARG A 234 33.07 17.37 21.05
N SER A 235 32.82 16.08 20.80
CA SER A 235 33.22 15.41 19.56
C SER A 235 32.15 15.47 18.47
N CYS A 236 30.95 15.98 18.77
CA CYS A 236 29.88 16.09 17.80
C CYS A 236 30.20 17.09 16.67
N GLY A 237 29.85 16.72 15.42
CA GLY A 237 30.07 17.56 14.24
C GLY A 237 29.06 18.68 14.10
N ALA A 238 27.89 18.56 14.74
CA ALA A 238 26.91 19.62 14.89
C ALA A 238 26.29 19.58 16.28
N VAL A 239 25.87 20.75 16.77
CA VAL A 239 25.19 20.87 18.09
C VAL A 239 23.93 21.73 17.97
N GLY A 240 22.87 21.32 18.66
CA GLY A 240 21.63 22.05 18.81
C GLY A 240 21.43 22.45 20.27
N LEU A 241 21.36 23.76 20.54
CA LEU A 241 21.22 24.31 21.88
C LEU A 241 19.84 24.91 22.07
N LEU A 242 19.06 24.35 22.98
CA LEU A 242 17.73 24.85 23.33
C LEU A 242 17.85 26.12 24.16
N SER A 243 17.06 27.12 23.84
CA SER A 243 17.10 28.44 24.47
C SER A 243 15.70 29.05 24.64
N GLY A 244 15.64 30.16 25.40
CA GLY A 244 14.41 30.87 25.70
C GLY A 244 13.76 30.45 27.03
N ALA A 245 12.84 31.24 27.53
CA ALA A 245 12.21 31.06 28.85
C ALA A 245 11.48 29.69 28.99
N VAL A 246 10.93 29.19 27.88
CA VAL A 246 10.27 27.88 27.81
C VAL A 246 11.02 26.89 26.92
N ALA A 247 12.26 27.20 26.55
CA ALA A 247 13.15 26.39 25.68
C ALA A 247 12.46 25.89 24.40
N THR A 248 11.75 26.79 23.72
CA THR A 248 11.08 26.53 22.43
C THR A 248 11.90 26.97 21.24
N ALA A 249 13.04 27.62 21.49
CA ALA A 249 13.98 28.03 20.45
C ALA A 249 15.20 27.11 20.46
N ILE A 250 15.73 26.83 19.27
CA ILE A 250 16.96 26.07 19.08
C ILE A 250 17.94 26.88 18.22
N ARG A 251 19.21 26.87 18.61
CA ARG A 251 20.30 27.35 17.79
C ARG A 251 21.14 26.16 17.34
N VAL A 252 21.28 25.97 16.04
CA VAL A 252 22.07 24.86 15.46
C VAL A 252 23.40 25.38 14.97
N VAL A 253 24.50 24.83 15.50
CA VAL A 253 25.86 25.22 15.14
C VAL A 253 26.58 23.97 14.61
N ALA A 254 27.03 24.05 13.34
CA ALA A 254 27.87 23.00 12.78
C ALA A 254 29.35 23.33 12.99
N ARG A 255 30.20 22.31 13.09
CA ARG A 255 31.65 22.48 13.23
C ARG A 255 32.21 23.24 12.03
N GLY A 256 33.01 24.28 12.29
CA GLY A 256 33.61 25.13 11.25
C GLY A 256 32.70 26.25 10.72
N THR A 257 31.48 26.39 11.25
CA THR A 257 30.62 27.56 10.98
C THR A 257 30.73 28.60 12.10
N ASP A 258 30.60 29.89 11.73
CA ASP A 258 30.56 30.94 12.74
C ASP A 258 29.26 30.85 13.55
N PRO A 259 29.32 30.64 14.87
CA PRO A 259 28.15 30.51 15.72
C PRO A 259 27.27 31.76 15.76
N ALA A 260 27.82 32.94 15.44
CA ALA A 260 27.07 34.21 15.43
C ALA A 260 26.04 34.24 14.29
N ASN A 261 26.30 33.51 13.20
CA ASN A 261 25.44 33.43 12.02
C ASN A 261 24.45 32.26 12.09
N ALA A 262 24.45 31.45 13.17
CA ALA A 262 23.55 30.31 13.31
C ALA A 262 22.10 30.78 13.55
N PRO A 263 21.14 30.38 12.71
CA PRO A 263 19.75 30.78 12.86
C PRO A 263 19.15 30.27 14.17
N VAL A 264 18.27 31.06 14.76
CA VAL A 264 17.44 30.62 15.91
C VAL A 264 16.09 30.20 15.36
N ALA A 265 15.79 28.91 15.48
CA ALA A 265 14.57 28.31 14.97
C ALA A 265 13.57 28.00 16.09
N THR A 266 12.31 27.90 15.75
CA THR A 266 11.28 27.28 16.62
C THR A 266 11.40 25.78 16.54
N VAL A 267 11.45 25.10 17.67
CA VAL A 267 11.67 23.64 17.79
C VAL A 267 10.45 22.85 17.32
N ASP A 268 10.69 21.80 16.56
CA ASP A 268 9.69 20.76 16.29
C ASP A 268 9.73 19.70 17.40
N GLY A 269 8.77 19.72 18.31
CA GLY A 269 8.71 18.77 19.40
C GLY A 269 7.38 18.02 19.46
N VAL A 270 7.44 16.74 19.85
CA VAL A 270 6.26 15.88 19.97
C VAL A 270 6.13 15.25 21.36
N SER A 271 4.89 15.06 21.83
CA SER A 271 4.61 14.46 23.12
C SER A 271 4.94 12.96 23.15
N SER A 272 5.03 12.37 24.34
CA SER A 272 5.19 10.92 24.51
C SER A 272 4.02 10.13 23.92
N ALA A 273 2.79 10.61 24.14
CA ALA A 273 1.59 9.97 23.58
C ALA A 273 1.55 10.01 22.04
N TRP A 274 2.03 11.10 21.44
CA TRP A 274 2.18 11.19 20.01
C TRP A 274 3.21 10.17 19.50
N ALA A 275 4.38 10.09 20.14
CA ALA A 275 5.46 9.17 19.76
C ALA A 275 5.03 7.70 19.91
N GLU A 276 4.28 7.37 20.96
CA GLU A 276 3.73 6.04 21.15
C GLU A 276 2.71 5.68 20.06
N ARG A 277 1.79 6.60 19.72
CA ARG A 277 0.84 6.40 18.62
C ARG A 277 1.57 6.17 17.29
N PHE A 278 2.58 6.98 17.01
CA PHE A 278 3.43 6.85 15.83
C PHE A 278 4.13 5.49 15.77
N ALA A 279 4.82 5.09 16.84
CA ALA A 279 5.57 3.84 16.87
C ALA A 279 4.67 2.60 16.78
N ARG A 280 3.48 2.64 17.42
CA ARG A 280 2.47 1.58 17.28
C ARG A 280 1.94 1.46 15.85
N ALA A 281 1.85 2.56 15.09
CA ALA A 281 1.45 2.51 13.68
C ALA A 281 2.52 1.83 12.82
N LEU A 282 3.81 2.03 13.11
CA LEU A 282 4.92 1.37 12.40
C LEU A 282 5.17 -0.09 12.84
N ALA A 283 4.79 -0.47 14.06
CA ALA A 283 5.09 -1.78 14.64
C ALA A 283 4.73 -2.99 13.75
N PRO A 284 3.56 -3.04 13.07
CA PRO A 284 3.17 -4.16 12.22
C PRO A 284 3.81 -4.14 10.83
N LEU A 285 4.40 -3.02 10.42
CA LEU A 285 4.88 -2.83 9.05
C LEU A 285 6.21 -3.56 8.81
N ARG A 286 6.42 -3.99 7.57
CA ARG A 286 7.61 -4.68 7.08
C ARG A 286 7.97 -4.15 5.71
N GLU A 287 9.25 -4.11 5.38
CA GLU A 287 9.70 -3.80 4.02
C GLU A 287 9.37 -4.95 3.06
N ALA A 288 8.88 -4.61 1.87
CA ALA A 288 8.58 -5.59 0.83
C ALA A 288 9.86 -6.25 0.27
N ASP A 289 10.99 -5.54 0.28
CA ASP A 289 12.28 -5.99 -0.24
C ASP A 289 13.20 -6.67 0.81
N ALA A 290 12.70 -7.04 1.96
CA ALA A 290 13.45 -7.81 2.97
C ALA A 290 13.98 -9.18 2.45
N ALA A 291 13.78 -9.47 1.16
CA ALA A 291 14.35 -10.62 0.44
C ALA A 291 15.84 -10.50 0.09
N ARG A 292 16.52 -9.42 0.48
CA ARG A 292 17.95 -9.19 0.17
C ARG A 292 18.94 -9.54 1.27
N GLY A 293 18.63 -10.44 2.17
CA GLY A 293 19.61 -10.93 3.15
C GLY A 293 19.48 -12.43 3.39
N PRO A 294 20.57 -13.15 3.72
CA PRO A 294 20.53 -14.58 4.04
C PRO A 294 20.01 -14.83 5.48
N SER A 295 19.03 -14.10 5.93
CA SER A 295 18.30 -14.44 7.13
C SER A 295 16.99 -15.09 6.68
N PRO A 296 16.67 -16.34 7.06
CA PRO A 296 15.37 -16.90 6.76
C PRO A 296 14.33 -16.11 7.55
N ALA A 297 13.87 -15.00 6.95
CA ALA A 297 12.74 -14.28 7.47
C ALA A 297 11.61 -15.29 7.57
N ARG A 298 11.13 -15.55 8.78
CA ARG A 298 10.01 -16.46 9.01
C ARG A 298 8.89 -15.98 8.11
N PRO A 299 8.40 -16.80 7.16
CA PRO A 299 7.41 -16.35 6.19
C PRO A 299 6.22 -15.77 6.95
N VAL A 300 5.77 -14.58 6.54
CA VAL A 300 4.58 -13.96 7.14
C VAL A 300 3.43 -14.94 6.98
N PRO A 301 2.83 -15.43 8.08
CA PRO A 301 1.78 -16.42 7.96
C PRO A 301 0.58 -15.78 7.24
N LEU A 302 0.15 -16.42 6.16
CA LEU A 302 -1.07 -16.03 5.49
C LEU A 302 -2.28 -16.31 6.40
N PRO A 303 -3.34 -15.49 6.35
CA PRO A 303 -4.54 -15.73 7.14
C PRO A 303 -5.15 -17.10 6.77
N PRO A 304 -5.86 -17.76 7.69
CA PRO A 304 -6.53 -19.04 7.40
C PRO A 304 -7.68 -18.90 6.42
N SER A 305 -8.24 -17.70 6.29
CA SER A 305 -9.28 -17.34 5.32
C SER A 305 -9.16 -15.86 4.99
N SER A 306 -9.52 -15.45 3.78
CA SER A 306 -9.59 -14.05 3.36
C SER A 306 -10.98 -13.76 2.80
N ARG A 307 -11.48 -12.55 3.00
CA ARG A 307 -12.73 -12.06 2.45
C ARG A 307 -12.41 -11.07 1.33
N LEU A 308 -12.89 -11.33 0.11
CA LEU A 308 -12.54 -10.50 -1.05
C LEU A 308 -12.87 -9.01 -0.84
N LEU A 309 -14.00 -8.69 -0.22
CA LEU A 309 -14.39 -7.30 0.03
C LEU A 309 -13.39 -6.54 0.91
N GLU A 310 -12.74 -7.23 1.86
CA GLU A 310 -11.68 -6.64 2.70
C GLU A 310 -10.42 -6.38 1.88
N GLU A 311 -10.03 -7.32 1.02
CA GLU A 311 -8.88 -7.16 0.13
C GLU A 311 -9.08 -6.07 -0.93
N LEU A 312 -10.33 -5.81 -1.32
CA LEU A 312 -10.69 -4.69 -2.18
C LEU A 312 -10.74 -3.35 -1.43
N GLY A 313 -10.55 -3.32 -0.12
CA GLY A 313 -10.75 -2.12 0.70
C GLY A 313 -12.22 -1.69 0.82
N LEU A 314 -13.13 -2.60 0.51
CA LEU A 314 -14.59 -2.40 0.59
C LEU A 314 -15.11 -3.06 1.87
N ALA A 315 -15.01 -2.40 3.01
CA ALA A 315 -15.58 -2.91 4.27
C ALA A 315 -17.07 -3.22 4.13
N ARG A 316 -17.76 -2.44 3.29
CA ARG A 316 -19.13 -2.69 2.79
C ARG A 316 -19.17 -2.31 1.32
N ALA A 317 -19.75 -3.17 0.48
CA ALA A 317 -20.02 -2.83 -0.93
C ALA A 317 -21.12 -1.76 -0.96
N THR A 318 -20.74 -0.51 -1.27
CA THR A 318 -21.68 0.61 -1.43
C THR A 318 -21.51 1.23 -2.82
N PRO A 319 -22.58 1.76 -3.44
CA PRO A 319 -22.47 2.44 -4.73
C PRO A 319 -21.44 3.57 -4.72
N ALA A 320 -21.41 4.39 -3.66
CA ALA A 320 -20.46 5.50 -3.54
C ALA A 320 -19.00 5.05 -3.53
N ALA A 321 -18.67 3.96 -2.83
CA ALA A 321 -17.31 3.42 -2.82
C ALA A 321 -16.89 2.88 -4.20
N LEU A 322 -17.81 2.26 -4.92
CA LEU A 322 -17.58 1.77 -6.28
C LEU A 322 -17.42 2.92 -7.28
N LEU A 323 -18.26 3.95 -7.19
CA LEU A 323 -18.13 5.16 -8.02
C LEU A 323 -16.79 5.86 -7.80
N ALA A 324 -16.34 6.00 -6.55
CA ALA A 324 -15.04 6.55 -6.24
C ALA A 324 -13.90 5.71 -6.85
N ARG A 325 -14.01 4.37 -6.78
CA ARG A 325 -13.04 3.45 -7.38
C ARG A 325 -13.00 3.53 -8.92
N TRP A 326 -14.15 3.70 -9.56
CA TRP A 326 -14.26 3.86 -11.01
C TRP A 326 -13.80 5.24 -11.51
N ALA A 327 -13.90 6.28 -10.65
CA ALA A 327 -13.42 7.63 -10.96
C ALA A 327 -11.89 7.76 -10.90
N ASP A 328 -11.22 6.86 -10.20
CA ASP A 328 -9.77 6.84 -10.08
C ASP A 328 -9.13 6.43 -11.41
N ASP A 329 -8.52 7.39 -12.14
CA ASP A 329 -7.94 7.15 -13.48
C ASP A 329 -6.52 6.56 -13.35
N PRO A 330 -6.31 5.31 -13.79
CA PRO A 330 -4.98 4.68 -13.76
C PRO A 330 -3.96 5.40 -14.65
N ALA A 331 -4.39 6.12 -15.68
CA ALA A 331 -3.50 6.88 -16.55
C ALA A 331 -2.79 8.04 -15.83
N GLU A 332 -3.39 8.59 -14.76
CA GLU A 332 -2.74 9.60 -13.91
C GLU A 332 -1.58 9.00 -13.10
N ARG A 333 -1.57 7.70 -12.90
CA ARG A 333 -0.52 6.92 -12.21
C ARG A 333 0.46 6.22 -13.14
N GLY A 334 0.43 6.54 -14.45
CA GLY A 334 1.33 5.97 -15.45
C GLY A 334 0.98 4.54 -15.89
N ALA A 335 -0.22 4.05 -15.57
CA ALA A 335 -0.69 2.75 -16.07
C ALA A 335 -1.10 2.82 -17.54
N PRO A 336 -1.11 1.67 -18.26
CA PRO A 336 -1.53 1.61 -19.65
C PRO A 336 -2.93 2.20 -19.88
N ALA A 337 -3.12 2.89 -21.00
CA ALA A 337 -4.42 3.45 -21.34
C ALA A 337 -5.45 2.33 -21.59
N GLY A 338 -6.67 2.55 -21.14
CA GLY A 338 -7.80 1.64 -21.38
C GLY A 338 -8.47 1.13 -20.10
N PRO A 339 -9.54 0.32 -20.25
CA PRO A 339 -10.25 -0.31 -19.15
C PRO A 339 -9.33 -1.24 -18.34
N ARG A 340 -9.51 -1.25 -17.02
CA ARG A 340 -8.76 -2.12 -16.11
C ARG A 340 -9.12 -3.59 -16.32
N ALA A 341 -8.13 -4.45 -16.17
CA ALA A 341 -8.31 -5.90 -16.14
C ALA A 341 -7.50 -6.54 -15.02
N GLU A 342 -7.42 -5.85 -13.88
CA GLU A 342 -6.73 -6.31 -12.69
C GLU A 342 -7.70 -7.02 -11.76
N ALA A 343 -7.44 -8.30 -11.48
CA ALA A 343 -8.20 -9.12 -10.56
C ALA A 343 -7.46 -9.26 -9.23
N VAL A 344 -8.08 -8.85 -8.13
CA VAL A 344 -7.62 -9.18 -6.76
C VAL A 344 -7.98 -10.63 -6.47
N LEU A 345 -6.97 -11.45 -6.18
CA LEU A 345 -7.13 -12.89 -5.94
C LEU A 345 -7.35 -13.23 -4.45
N GLY A 346 -6.81 -12.42 -3.55
CA GLY A 346 -6.92 -12.62 -2.11
C GLY A 346 -5.77 -12.01 -1.32
N ALA A 347 -5.60 -12.45 -0.07
CA ALA A 347 -4.58 -11.96 0.85
C ALA A 347 -3.21 -12.57 0.55
N GLY A 348 -2.20 -11.75 0.39
CA GLY A 348 -0.79 -12.13 0.34
C GLY A 348 -0.03 -11.76 1.62
N PRO A 349 1.27 -12.07 1.69
CA PRO A 349 2.09 -11.74 2.85
C PRO A 349 2.29 -10.23 3.05
N HIS A 350 2.14 -9.43 2.00
CA HIS A 350 2.39 -7.99 2.01
C HIS A 350 1.18 -7.14 1.60
N GLY A 351 0.01 -7.74 1.51
CA GLY A 351 -1.22 -7.11 1.07
C GLY A 351 -1.97 -7.94 0.02
N PRO A 352 -2.98 -7.37 -0.64
CA PRO A 352 -3.73 -8.06 -1.67
C PRO A 352 -2.85 -8.55 -2.81
N VAL A 353 -3.04 -9.79 -3.25
CA VAL A 353 -2.37 -10.34 -4.44
C VAL A 353 -3.25 -10.10 -5.65
N THR A 354 -2.69 -9.46 -6.66
CA THR A 354 -3.38 -9.09 -7.89
C THR A 354 -2.83 -9.80 -9.11
N ALA A 355 -3.69 -10.04 -10.09
CA ALA A 355 -3.36 -10.54 -11.41
C ALA A 355 -3.85 -9.53 -12.46
N ASP A 356 -2.91 -8.84 -13.12
CA ASP A 356 -3.23 -7.95 -14.25
C ASP A 356 -3.24 -8.77 -15.54
N LEU A 357 -4.45 -8.94 -16.10
CA LEU A 357 -4.66 -9.69 -17.33
C LEU A 357 -4.19 -8.89 -18.56
N ALA A 358 -4.11 -7.58 -18.46
CA ALA A 358 -3.67 -6.72 -19.56
C ALA A 358 -2.15 -6.73 -19.75
N ALA A 359 -1.40 -6.80 -18.64
CA ALA A 359 0.07 -6.80 -18.68
C ALA A 359 0.66 -8.12 -19.22
N GLY A 360 -0.08 -9.21 -19.17
CA GLY A 360 0.46 -10.57 -19.38
C GLY A 360 0.32 -11.13 -20.77
N HIS A 361 -0.24 -10.51 -21.77
CA HIS A 361 -0.39 -10.98 -23.17
C HIS A 361 -0.76 -12.47 -23.38
N GLY A 362 -1.38 -13.14 -22.40
CA GLY A 362 -1.77 -14.55 -22.48
C GLY A 362 -2.79 -14.96 -21.41
N PRO A 363 -3.22 -16.23 -21.45
CA PRO A 363 -4.20 -16.77 -20.49
C PRO A 363 -3.70 -16.79 -19.03
N PHE A 364 -4.64 -16.70 -18.12
CA PHE A 364 -4.44 -17.02 -16.70
C PHE A 364 -5.01 -18.40 -16.40
N LEU A 365 -4.16 -19.32 -15.96
CA LEU A 365 -4.56 -20.70 -15.63
C LEU A 365 -4.56 -20.91 -14.12
N ILE A 366 -5.68 -21.40 -13.59
CA ILE A 366 -5.85 -21.78 -12.20
C ILE A 366 -5.88 -23.30 -12.10
N SER A 367 -4.95 -23.90 -11.37
CA SER A 367 -4.82 -25.35 -11.22
C SER A 367 -4.93 -25.76 -9.76
N GLY A 368 -5.50 -26.95 -9.50
CA GLY A 368 -5.57 -27.49 -8.16
C GLY A 368 -6.51 -28.68 -8.07
N PRO A 369 -6.37 -29.53 -7.03
CA PRO A 369 -7.23 -30.68 -6.83
C PRO A 369 -8.71 -30.31 -6.58
N ALA A 370 -9.59 -31.29 -6.57
CA ALA A 370 -10.98 -31.09 -6.18
C ALA A 370 -11.05 -30.53 -4.75
N GLY A 371 -11.93 -29.57 -4.51
CA GLY A 371 -12.10 -28.92 -3.19
C GLY A 371 -11.03 -27.87 -2.84
N SER A 372 -10.02 -27.60 -3.68
CA SER A 372 -8.99 -26.63 -3.41
C SER A 372 -9.45 -25.15 -3.46
N GLY A 373 -10.66 -24.87 -3.96
CA GLY A 373 -11.22 -23.53 -4.04
C GLY A 373 -11.09 -22.85 -5.41
N LYS A 374 -10.83 -23.58 -6.50
CA LYS A 374 -10.72 -23.03 -7.87
C LYS A 374 -11.92 -22.19 -8.30
N THR A 375 -13.13 -22.77 -8.17
CA THR A 375 -14.39 -22.10 -8.50
C THR A 375 -14.60 -20.83 -7.66
N GLU A 376 -14.24 -20.87 -6.38
CA GLU A 376 -14.31 -19.70 -5.50
C GLU A 376 -13.33 -18.60 -5.95
N LEU A 377 -12.12 -18.98 -6.37
CA LEU A 377 -11.14 -18.03 -6.90
C LEU A 377 -11.61 -17.41 -8.23
N LEU A 378 -12.26 -18.18 -9.11
CA LEU A 378 -12.89 -17.64 -10.33
C LEU A 378 -14.01 -16.65 -10.00
N ARG A 379 -14.90 -16.98 -9.05
CA ARG A 379 -15.94 -16.07 -8.57
C ARG A 379 -15.33 -14.77 -7.99
N SER A 380 -14.26 -14.91 -7.23
CA SER A 380 -13.53 -13.77 -6.67
C SER A 380 -12.89 -12.90 -7.76
N ALA A 381 -12.32 -13.51 -8.78
CA ALA A 381 -11.78 -12.79 -9.93
C ALA A 381 -12.88 -12.03 -10.68
N ALA A 382 -14.02 -12.67 -10.97
CA ALA A 382 -15.18 -12.02 -11.60
C ALA A 382 -15.71 -10.83 -10.76
N ALA A 383 -15.86 -11.02 -9.45
CA ALA A 383 -16.32 -10.01 -8.51
C ALA A 383 -15.34 -8.84 -8.41
N SER A 384 -14.03 -9.14 -8.36
CA SER A 384 -12.97 -8.13 -8.31
C SER A 384 -12.93 -7.28 -9.58
N LEU A 385 -12.98 -7.91 -10.75
CA LEU A 385 -13.02 -7.24 -12.05
C LEU A 385 -14.25 -6.31 -12.14
N ALA A 386 -15.42 -6.79 -11.73
CA ALA A 386 -16.65 -6.00 -11.72
C ALA A 386 -16.62 -4.84 -10.71
N ALA A 387 -15.92 -4.98 -9.59
CA ALA A 387 -15.70 -3.89 -8.65
C ALA A 387 -14.66 -2.87 -9.15
N GLY A 388 -13.73 -3.31 -10.00
CA GLY A 388 -12.61 -2.50 -10.48
C GLY A 388 -12.93 -1.60 -11.68
N GLU A 389 -13.92 -1.97 -12.53
CA GLU A 389 -14.22 -1.25 -13.77
C GLU A 389 -15.74 -1.18 -13.98
N ARG A 390 -16.18 -0.24 -14.82
CA ARG A 390 -17.61 -0.03 -15.19
C ARG A 390 -18.10 -1.09 -16.17
N PRO A 391 -19.41 -1.44 -16.15
CA PRO A 391 -19.94 -2.44 -17.07
C PRO A 391 -19.90 -2.03 -18.56
N ASP A 392 -19.97 -0.74 -18.89
CA ASP A 392 -19.81 -0.25 -20.28
C ASP A 392 -18.36 -0.31 -20.80
N ARG A 393 -17.39 -0.65 -19.93
CA ARG A 393 -15.96 -0.73 -20.26
C ARG A 393 -15.39 -2.13 -20.08
N LEU A 394 -16.03 -2.98 -19.31
CA LEU A 394 -15.63 -4.37 -19.06
C LEU A 394 -16.83 -5.31 -19.18
N ALA A 395 -16.70 -6.36 -19.97
CA ALA A 395 -17.68 -7.42 -20.14
C ALA A 395 -17.13 -8.76 -19.64
N LEU A 396 -17.98 -9.56 -18.98
CA LEU A 396 -17.65 -10.89 -18.50
C LEU A 396 -18.47 -11.93 -19.27
N VAL A 397 -17.80 -13.00 -19.69
CA VAL A 397 -18.39 -14.21 -20.26
C VAL A 397 -18.08 -15.37 -19.34
N LEU A 398 -19.10 -16.09 -18.92
CA LEU A 398 -19.01 -17.14 -17.91
C LEU A 398 -19.30 -18.49 -18.56
N VAL A 399 -18.40 -19.45 -18.39
CA VAL A 399 -18.52 -20.80 -18.95
C VAL A 399 -18.27 -21.82 -17.84
N ASP A 400 -19.25 -22.68 -17.59
CA ASP A 400 -19.13 -23.84 -16.72
C ASP A 400 -18.94 -25.11 -17.58
N GLY A 401 -17.79 -25.74 -17.45
CA GLY A 401 -17.47 -27.01 -18.10
C GLY A 401 -18.23 -28.19 -17.49
N ASP A 402 -18.52 -28.10 -16.20
CA ASP A 402 -19.38 -29.01 -15.45
C ASP A 402 -20.07 -28.24 -14.30
N GLY A 403 -21.28 -28.62 -13.96
CA GLY A 403 -22.04 -27.97 -12.86
C GLY A 403 -22.53 -26.57 -13.19
N ASP A 404 -22.58 -25.71 -12.14
CA ASP A 404 -23.11 -24.35 -12.18
C ASP A 404 -22.27 -23.36 -11.34
N GLY A 405 -20.98 -23.62 -11.27
CA GLY A 405 -20.04 -22.90 -10.42
C GLY A 405 -20.04 -21.40 -10.57
N LEU A 406 -20.12 -20.89 -11.80
CA LEU A 406 -20.11 -19.46 -12.12
C LEU A 406 -21.50 -18.82 -12.23
N ARG A 407 -22.58 -19.61 -12.11
CA ARG A 407 -23.96 -19.12 -12.30
C ARG A 407 -24.27 -17.91 -11.43
N ALA A 408 -23.83 -17.91 -10.18
CA ALA A 408 -24.05 -16.78 -9.24
C ALA A 408 -23.37 -15.47 -9.69
N CYS A 409 -22.34 -15.53 -10.55
CA CYS A 409 -21.72 -14.36 -11.11
C CYS A 409 -22.55 -13.72 -12.23
N GLY A 410 -23.58 -14.41 -12.72
CA GLY A 410 -24.53 -13.90 -13.72
C GLY A 410 -25.35 -12.70 -13.21
N ASP A 411 -25.44 -12.51 -11.88
CA ASP A 411 -26.10 -11.33 -11.28
C ASP A 411 -25.27 -10.05 -11.38
N LEU A 412 -23.99 -10.14 -11.78
CA LEU A 412 -23.15 -8.96 -12.03
C LEU A 412 -23.57 -8.28 -13.35
N PRO A 413 -23.77 -6.95 -13.39
CA PRO A 413 -24.18 -6.25 -14.62
C PRO A 413 -23.14 -6.31 -15.74
N HIS A 414 -21.93 -6.78 -15.47
CA HIS A 414 -20.87 -7.05 -16.44
C HIS A 414 -21.04 -8.39 -17.15
N ALA A 415 -21.81 -9.32 -16.59
CA ALA A 415 -22.00 -10.64 -17.17
C ALA A 415 -22.93 -10.56 -18.39
N THR A 416 -22.37 -10.80 -19.56
CA THR A 416 -23.09 -10.71 -20.83
C THR A 416 -23.64 -12.05 -21.28
N THR A 417 -22.94 -13.12 -20.92
CA THR A 417 -23.26 -14.47 -21.38
C THR A 417 -22.87 -15.49 -20.33
N TYR A 418 -23.78 -16.42 -20.06
CA TYR A 418 -23.52 -17.60 -19.25
C TYR A 418 -23.78 -18.85 -20.07
N LEU A 419 -22.81 -19.75 -20.14
CA LEU A 419 -22.87 -21.03 -20.82
C LEU A 419 -22.62 -22.18 -19.85
N ALA A 420 -23.55 -23.12 -19.74
CA ALA A 420 -23.32 -24.43 -19.16
C ALA A 420 -23.03 -25.45 -20.28
N ALA A 421 -21.97 -26.24 -20.14
CA ALA A 421 -21.51 -27.15 -21.18
C ALA A 421 -22.44 -28.34 -21.49
N GLY A 422 -23.50 -28.52 -20.72
CA GLY A 422 -24.52 -29.58 -20.94
C GLY A 422 -25.37 -29.42 -22.20
N ASP A 423 -25.35 -28.24 -22.88
CA ASP A 423 -26.15 -27.99 -24.07
C ASP A 423 -25.27 -27.86 -25.33
N PRO A 424 -25.22 -28.91 -26.20
CA PRO A 424 -24.37 -28.90 -27.40
C PRO A 424 -24.78 -27.87 -28.46
N VAL A 425 -26.04 -27.41 -28.48
CA VAL A 425 -26.50 -26.38 -29.40
C VAL A 425 -25.96 -25.03 -29.00
N ARG A 426 -26.19 -24.65 -27.73
CA ARG A 426 -25.65 -23.42 -27.15
C ARG A 426 -24.12 -23.36 -27.17
N MET A 427 -23.44 -24.47 -26.98
CA MET A 427 -21.98 -24.54 -27.11
C MET A 427 -21.50 -24.21 -28.52
N ARG A 428 -22.21 -24.64 -29.57
CA ARG A 428 -21.87 -24.28 -30.97
C ARG A 428 -22.16 -22.83 -31.25
N GLU A 429 -23.31 -22.32 -30.80
CA GLU A 429 -23.70 -20.90 -30.95
C GLU A 429 -22.68 -20.00 -30.25
N PHE A 430 -22.30 -20.35 -29.04
CA PHE A 430 -21.26 -19.64 -28.27
C PHE A 430 -19.91 -19.62 -29.00
N ALA A 431 -19.45 -20.77 -29.52
CA ALA A 431 -18.19 -20.84 -30.24
C ALA A 431 -18.22 -19.98 -31.51
N GLN A 432 -19.35 -19.92 -32.20
CA GLN A 432 -19.55 -19.06 -33.38
C GLN A 432 -19.58 -17.58 -32.98
N ALA A 433 -20.30 -17.22 -31.93
CA ALA A 433 -20.40 -15.86 -31.41
C ALA A 433 -19.03 -15.33 -30.94
N LEU A 434 -18.29 -16.13 -30.15
CA LEU A 434 -16.95 -15.75 -29.69
C LEU A 434 -15.96 -15.59 -30.86
N GLY A 435 -15.99 -16.52 -31.83
CA GLY A 435 -15.17 -16.41 -33.04
C GLY A 435 -15.55 -15.19 -33.92
N GLY A 436 -16.85 -14.89 -34.02
CA GLY A 436 -17.37 -13.69 -34.66
C GLY A 436 -16.90 -12.40 -34.00
N GLU A 437 -16.91 -12.36 -32.65
CA GLU A 437 -16.46 -11.20 -31.90
C GLU A 437 -14.95 -10.97 -32.04
N LEU A 438 -14.14 -12.02 -32.01
CA LEU A 438 -12.69 -11.91 -32.26
C LEU A 438 -12.42 -11.35 -33.66
N LYS A 439 -13.15 -11.83 -34.70
CA LYS A 439 -13.04 -11.34 -36.06
C LYS A 439 -13.47 -9.87 -36.16
N ARG A 440 -14.62 -9.51 -35.58
CA ARG A 440 -15.11 -8.12 -35.54
C ARG A 440 -14.10 -7.18 -34.90
N ARG A 441 -13.49 -7.59 -33.79
CA ARG A 441 -12.44 -6.80 -33.11
C ARG A 441 -11.19 -6.68 -33.95
N ALA A 442 -10.76 -7.76 -34.62
CA ALA A 442 -9.61 -7.73 -35.51
C ALA A 442 -9.84 -6.77 -36.71
N GLU A 443 -11.03 -6.77 -37.29
CA GLU A 443 -11.41 -5.83 -38.38
C GLU A 443 -11.44 -4.37 -37.85
N LEU A 444 -12.00 -4.12 -36.68
CA LEU A 444 -12.09 -2.79 -36.07
C LEU A 444 -10.71 -2.22 -35.69
N LEU A 445 -9.84 -3.05 -35.12
CA LEU A 445 -8.52 -2.64 -34.66
C LEU A 445 -7.49 -2.57 -35.77
N GLY A 446 -7.64 -3.37 -36.84
CA GLY A 446 -6.64 -3.50 -37.90
C GLY A 446 -5.29 -3.96 -37.29
N ASP A 447 -4.23 -3.22 -37.60
CA ASP A 447 -2.89 -3.51 -37.12
C ASP A 447 -2.63 -2.98 -35.67
N ARG A 448 -3.57 -2.21 -35.11
CA ARG A 448 -3.43 -1.61 -33.76
C ARG A 448 -3.68 -2.63 -32.67
N THR A 449 -3.05 -2.41 -31.52
CA THR A 449 -3.43 -3.10 -30.28
C THR A 449 -4.67 -2.46 -29.67
N TYR A 450 -5.33 -3.21 -28.77
CA TYR A 450 -6.47 -2.70 -28.01
C TYR A 450 -6.10 -1.45 -27.18
N GLU A 451 -4.91 -1.43 -26.58
CA GLU A 451 -4.41 -0.31 -25.78
C GLU A 451 -4.24 0.95 -26.63
N ALA A 452 -3.66 0.80 -27.83
CA ALA A 452 -3.52 1.92 -28.78
C ALA A 452 -4.89 2.48 -29.20
N TYR A 453 -5.84 1.60 -29.52
CA TYR A 453 -7.21 2.00 -29.83
C TYR A 453 -7.90 2.69 -28.64
N ALA A 454 -7.78 2.14 -27.43
CA ALA A 454 -8.39 2.71 -26.24
C ALA A 454 -7.79 4.08 -25.85
N ALA A 455 -6.54 4.34 -26.19
CA ALA A 455 -5.89 5.64 -25.98
C ALA A 455 -6.44 6.74 -26.90
N GLU A 456 -6.93 6.39 -28.07
CA GLU A 456 -7.52 7.31 -29.06
C GLU A 456 -8.94 7.77 -28.66
N VAL A 457 -9.65 7.04 -27.80
CA VAL A 457 -10.98 7.44 -27.31
C VAL A 457 -10.84 8.73 -26.50
N PRO A 458 -11.46 9.86 -26.95
CA PRO A 458 -11.26 11.16 -26.34
C PRO A 458 -11.53 11.16 -24.83
N ARG A 459 -10.63 11.77 -24.04
CA ARG A 459 -10.81 11.96 -22.60
C ARG A 459 -12.17 12.59 -22.24
N ALA A 460 -12.69 13.48 -23.09
CA ALA A 460 -13.99 14.10 -22.93
C ALA A 460 -15.15 13.09 -22.81
N ARG A 461 -15.12 11.98 -23.53
CA ARG A 461 -16.10 10.89 -23.38
C ARG A 461 -15.87 10.05 -22.12
N ARG A 462 -14.64 9.97 -21.64
CA ARG A 462 -14.29 9.29 -20.38
C ARG A 462 -14.81 10.07 -19.17
N HIS A 463 -14.75 11.40 -19.21
CA HIS A 463 -15.23 12.29 -18.13
C HIS A 463 -16.71 12.64 -18.22
N ALA A 464 -17.32 12.67 -19.43
CA ALA A 464 -18.76 12.90 -19.57
C ALA A 464 -19.62 11.79 -18.95
N ALA A 465 -19.02 10.61 -18.73
CA ALA A 465 -19.66 9.52 -18.01
C ALA A 465 -19.55 9.62 -16.47
N VAL A 466 -18.72 10.51 -15.96
CA VAL A 466 -18.63 10.88 -14.55
C VAL A 466 -19.13 12.32 -14.43
N GLY A 467 -20.43 12.52 -14.70
CA GLY A 467 -21.07 13.80 -14.39
C GLY A 467 -20.94 14.05 -12.88
N PRO A 468 -20.79 15.31 -12.41
CA PRO A 468 -20.79 15.58 -10.99
C PRO A 468 -22.09 15.01 -10.43
N ALA A 469 -21.99 13.97 -9.63
CA ALA A 469 -23.07 13.50 -8.80
C ALA A 469 -23.43 14.65 -7.88
N GLY A 470 -24.40 15.47 -8.29
CA GLY A 470 -25.02 16.48 -7.46
C GLY A 470 -25.72 15.76 -6.31
N GLY A 471 -24.96 15.38 -5.28
CA GLY A 471 -25.49 14.85 -4.05
C GLY A 471 -26.52 15.85 -3.47
N PRO A 472 -27.46 15.40 -2.66
CA PRO A 472 -28.50 16.24 -2.05
C PRO A 472 -27.94 17.47 -1.31
N ALA A 473 -26.67 17.47 -0.90
CA ALA A 473 -25.98 18.62 -0.31
C ALA A 473 -25.73 19.78 -1.30
N ALA A 474 -25.46 19.50 -2.59
CA ALA A 474 -25.28 20.55 -3.60
C ALA A 474 -26.61 21.23 -3.97
N ARG A 475 -27.73 20.51 -3.93
CA ARG A 475 -29.06 21.09 -4.14
C ARG A 475 -29.48 22.03 -2.99
N VAL A 476 -29.12 21.73 -1.74
CA VAL A 476 -29.40 22.56 -0.58
C VAL A 476 -28.63 23.88 -0.62
N VAL A 477 -27.39 23.87 -1.12
CA VAL A 477 -26.59 25.11 -1.26
C VAL A 477 -27.11 25.98 -2.41
N ALA A 478 -27.55 25.39 -3.52
CA ALA A 478 -28.15 26.13 -4.63
C ALA A 478 -29.51 26.74 -4.26
N GLN A 479 -30.35 26.02 -3.51
CA GLN A 479 -31.61 26.54 -3.00
C GLN A 479 -31.43 27.63 -1.93
N ARG A 480 -30.40 27.58 -1.09
CA ARG A 480 -30.09 28.65 -0.14
C ARG A 480 -29.55 29.93 -0.81
N ARG A 481 -28.88 29.83 -1.95
CA ARG A 481 -28.44 31.01 -2.72
C ARG A 481 -29.59 31.66 -3.48
N ALA A 482 -30.63 30.93 -3.87
CA ALA A 482 -31.82 31.49 -4.52
C ALA A 482 -32.81 32.17 -3.55
N ALA A 483 -32.72 31.87 -2.24
CA ALA A 483 -33.64 32.41 -1.22
C ALA A 483 -33.13 33.72 -0.53
N GLY A 484 -31.96 34.23 -0.91
CA GLY A 484 -31.28 35.33 -0.22
C GLY A 484 -31.25 36.69 -0.94
N ALA A 485 -32.04 36.93 -2.00
CA ALA A 485 -32.10 38.22 -2.66
C ALA A 485 -33.34 39.02 -2.20
N PRO A 486 -33.21 40.25 -1.67
CA PRO A 486 -34.36 41.06 -1.28
C PRO A 486 -35.06 41.62 -2.50
N ARG A 487 -36.37 41.43 -2.54
CA ARG A 487 -37.27 42.12 -3.48
C ARG A 487 -37.45 43.56 -3.06
N THR A 488 -37.01 44.49 -3.90
CA THR A 488 -37.52 45.86 -3.88
C THR A 488 -38.21 46.18 -5.21
N GLY A 489 -39.34 46.63 -5.10
CA GLY A 489 -40.45 47.19 -5.69
C GLY A 489 -40.48 47.71 -7.12
N ALA A 490 -41.60 47.39 -7.74
CA ALA A 490 -42.54 48.20 -8.54
C ALA A 490 -42.02 49.15 -9.64
N GLY A 491 -42.53 48.91 -10.86
CA GLY A 491 -42.53 49.88 -11.95
C GLY A 491 -43.08 49.30 -13.26
N SER A 492 -44.34 49.57 -13.52
CA SER A 492 -45.06 49.29 -14.77
C SER A 492 -44.51 50.10 -15.95
N GLY A 493 -44.50 49.48 -17.16
CA GLY A 493 -44.26 50.24 -18.41
C GLY A 493 -44.31 49.34 -19.63
N ALA A 494 -45.39 49.40 -20.34
CA ALA A 494 -45.57 48.77 -21.65
C ALA A 494 -44.77 49.53 -22.72
N GLY A 495 -44.15 48.82 -23.67
CA GLY A 495 -43.49 49.37 -24.84
C GLY A 495 -43.19 48.36 -25.89
N VAL A 496 -43.97 48.37 -26.97
CA VAL A 496 -43.77 47.65 -28.23
C VAL A 496 -42.60 48.25 -29.00
N GLY A 497 -41.66 47.47 -29.49
CA GLY A 497 -40.59 47.93 -30.33
C GLY A 497 -39.87 46.82 -31.09
N THR A 498 -40.18 46.71 -32.34
CA THR A 498 -39.49 45.95 -33.38
C THR A 498 -38.05 46.43 -33.58
N GLY A 499 -37.08 45.56 -33.62
CA GLY A 499 -35.72 45.93 -34.00
C GLY A 499 -34.81 44.69 -34.14
N ALA A 500 -34.38 44.45 -35.38
CA ALA A 500 -33.43 43.40 -35.72
C ALA A 500 -32.08 43.68 -35.08
N GLU A 501 -31.53 42.67 -34.37
CA GLU A 501 -30.18 42.70 -33.84
C GLU A 501 -29.18 42.04 -34.78
N PRO A 502 -27.98 42.61 -34.96
CA PRO A 502 -26.89 41.98 -35.73
C PRO A 502 -26.18 40.94 -34.87
N GLY A 503 -25.79 39.84 -35.53
CA GLY A 503 -25.20 38.65 -34.95
C GLY A 503 -24.13 38.85 -33.90
N ALA A 504 -24.43 38.41 -32.67
CA ALA A 504 -23.47 38.22 -31.64
C ALA A 504 -22.64 36.98 -31.95
N LEU A 505 -21.35 37.15 -32.25
CA LEU A 505 -20.34 36.09 -32.29
C LEU A 505 -20.28 35.44 -30.92
N LYS A 506 -20.90 34.26 -30.77
CA LYS A 506 -20.67 33.39 -29.64
C LYS A 506 -19.23 32.90 -29.71
N LEU A 507 -18.37 33.44 -28.88
CA LEU A 507 -17.05 32.85 -28.59
C LEU A 507 -17.27 31.45 -28.06
N ARG A 508 -16.92 30.45 -28.87
CA ARG A 508 -16.91 29.03 -28.50
C ARG A 508 -15.86 28.83 -27.39
N ALA A 509 -16.25 28.26 -26.27
CA ALA A 509 -15.31 27.90 -25.21
C ALA A 509 -14.31 26.86 -25.76
N PRO A 510 -13.01 26.97 -25.42
CA PRO A 510 -12.03 25.99 -25.87
C PRO A 510 -12.36 24.64 -25.24
N GLY A 511 -12.79 23.67 -26.08
CA GLY A 511 -13.10 22.30 -25.65
C GLY A 511 -14.40 21.69 -26.15
N GLU A 512 -15.28 22.44 -26.81
CA GLU A 512 -16.45 21.82 -27.48
C GLU A 512 -16.01 21.20 -28.81
N ALA A 513 -15.87 19.88 -28.85
CA ALA A 513 -15.62 19.12 -30.07
C ALA A 513 -16.81 19.26 -31.03
N ASP A 514 -16.54 19.33 -32.33
CA ASP A 514 -17.56 19.39 -33.38
C ASP A 514 -18.44 18.14 -33.31
N PRO A 515 -19.80 18.26 -33.38
CA PRO A 515 -20.68 17.10 -33.41
C PRO A 515 -20.38 16.13 -34.56
N ALA A 516 -19.82 16.61 -35.67
CA ALA A 516 -19.39 15.79 -36.83
C ALA A 516 -18.09 15.01 -36.51
N GLU A 517 -17.13 15.62 -35.77
CA GLU A 517 -15.93 14.94 -35.25
C GLU A 517 -16.28 13.94 -34.13
N ALA A 518 -17.28 14.25 -33.31
CA ALA A 518 -17.76 13.34 -32.29
C ALA A 518 -18.44 12.09 -32.85
N ALA A 519 -19.04 12.18 -34.06
CA ALA A 519 -19.64 11.04 -34.77
C ALA A 519 -18.59 10.17 -35.47
N ALA A 520 -17.42 10.73 -35.82
CA ALA A 520 -16.32 10.01 -36.48
C ALA A 520 -15.32 9.37 -35.48
N ALA A 521 -15.40 9.72 -34.19
CA ALA A 521 -14.54 9.14 -33.18
C ALA A 521 -14.92 7.66 -32.89
N PRO A 522 -13.97 6.75 -32.79
CA PRO A 522 -14.25 5.35 -32.47
C PRO A 522 -15.05 5.23 -31.17
N GLY A 523 -16.10 4.41 -31.17
CA GLY A 523 -16.92 4.15 -30.01
C GLY A 523 -16.14 3.39 -28.92
N PRO A 524 -16.56 3.47 -27.66
CA PRO A 524 -15.93 2.69 -26.60
C PRO A 524 -16.08 1.19 -26.88
N LEU A 525 -14.98 0.47 -26.89
CA LEU A 525 -14.94 -0.99 -27.00
C LEU A 525 -14.67 -1.57 -25.62
N PRO A 526 -15.62 -2.31 -25.00
CA PRO A 526 -15.36 -2.90 -23.69
C PRO A 526 -14.30 -3.99 -23.77
N ARG A 527 -13.45 -4.08 -22.76
CA ARG A 527 -12.57 -5.22 -22.58
C ARG A 527 -13.41 -6.45 -22.27
N LEU A 528 -13.08 -7.60 -22.84
CA LEU A 528 -13.82 -8.84 -22.63
C LEU A 528 -12.98 -9.84 -21.83
N VAL A 529 -13.55 -10.38 -20.75
CA VAL A 529 -12.90 -11.43 -19.97
C VAL A 529 -13.77 -12.68 -19.98
N VAL A 530 -13.20 -13.77 -20.47
CA VAL A 530 -13.83 -15.08 -20.50
C VAL A 530 -13.34 -15.89 -19.32
N LEU A 531 -14.26 -16.28 -18.41
CA LEU A 531 -13.97 -17.11 -17.25
C LEU A 531 -14.52 -18.51 -17.52
N VAL A 532 -13.67 -19.52 -17.37
CA VAL A 532 -14.02 -20.92 -17.65
C VAL A 532 -13.74 -21.74 -16.40
N ASP A 533 -14.77 -22.31 -15.81
CA ASP A 533 -14.63 -23.34 -14.76
C ASP A 533 -14.59 -24.73 -15.38
N ASP A 534 -13.90 -25.66 -14.71
CA ASP A 534 -13.72 -27.06 -15.17
C ASP A 534 -13.31 -27.21 -16.65
N PHE A 535 -12.30 -26.42 -17.07
CA PHE A 535 -11.80 -26.41 -18.45
C PHE A 535 -11.33 -27.79 -18.92
N ASP A 536 -10.80 -28.63 -18.02
CA ASP A 536 -10.42 -30.01 -18.33
C ASP A 536 -11.60 -30.87 -18.79
N THR A 537 -12.83 -30.59 -18.36
CA THR A 537 -14.02 -31.30 -18.82
C THR A 537 -14.35 -30.96 -20.28
N LEU A 538 -14.15 -29.69 -20.70
CA LEU A 538 -14.32 -29.29 -22.10
C LEU A 538 -13.29 -29.93 -23.03
N VAL A 539 -12.07 -30.13 -22.54
CA VAL A 539 -10.95 -30.73 -23.29
C VAL A 539 -11.00 -32.25 -23.28
N ALA A 540 -11.71 -32.83 -22.31
CA ALA A 540 -11.81 -34.29 -22.19
C ALA A 540 -12.29 -34.96 -23.49
N PRO A 541 -11.77 -36.13 -23.85
CA PRO A 541 -12.17 -36.87 -25.07
C PRO A 541 -13.67 -37.19 -25.02
N ALA A 542 -14.35 -37.07 -26.15
CA ALA A 542 -15.73 -37.54 -26.28
C ALA A 542 -15.82 -39.06 -26.10
N LEU A 543 -16.86 -39.52 -25.44
CA LEU A 543 -17.14 -40.96 -25.30
C LEU A 543 -17.17 -41.60 -26.69
N GLY A 544 -16.33 -42.62 -26.93
CA GLY A 544 -16.20 -43.35 -28.19
C GLY A 544 -15.33 -42.66 -29.25
N ASN A 545 -14.73 -41.50 -28.98
CA ASN A 545 -13.82 -40.84 -29.92
C ASN A 545 -12.62 -40.18 -29.19
N PRO A 546 -11.60 -40.98 -28.81
CA PRO A 546 -10.48 -40.52 -27.98
C PRO A 546 -9.58 -39.45 -28.63
N GLY A 547 -9.75 -39.19 -29.93
CA GLY A 547 -8.95 -38.17 -30.64
C GLY A 547 -9.58 -36.77 -30.75
N ARG A 548 -10.82 -36.57 -30.24
CA ARG A 548 -11.52 -35.27 -30.32
C ARG A 548 -12.10 -34.86 -28.98
N PRO A 549 -11.90 -33.59 -28.56
CA PRO A 549 -12.53 -33.04 -27.36
C PRO A 549 -14.06 -33.11 -27.46
N ALA A 550 -14.72 -33.39 -26.33
CA ALA A 550 -16.18 -33.40 -26.23
C ALA A 550 -16.79 -32.03 -26.67
N ALA A 551 -16.13 -30.94 -26.29
CA ALA A 551 -16.52 -29.57 -26.60
C ALA A 551 -15.63 -28.92 -27.67
N GLY A 552 -15.21 -29.66 -28.70
CA GLY A 552 -14.16 -29.26 -29.66
C GLY A 552 -14.36 -27.93 -30.38
N SER A 553 -15.59 -27.44 -30.58
CA SER A 553 -15.85 -26.09 -31.13
C SER A 553 -15.53 -24.99 -30.13
N VAL A 554 -15.94 -25.17 -28.87
CA VAL A 554 -15.69 -24.21 -27.78
C VAL A 554 -14.19 -24.17 -27.46
N VAL A 555 -13.54 -25.35 -27.35
CA VAL A 555 -12.08 -25.43 -27.10
C VAL A 555 -11.32 -24.65 -28.18
N ARG A 556 -11.64 -24.83 -29.46
CA ARG A 556 -10.98 -24.06 -30.54
C ARG A 556 -11.21 -22.55 -30.45
N ALA A 557 -12.41 -22.12 -30.04
CA ALA A 557 -12.70 -20.71 -29.85
C ALA A 557 -11.90 -20.13 -28.66
N LEU A 558 -11.79 -20.87 -27.55
CA LEU A 558 -10.98 -20.49 -26.39
C LEU A 558 -9.47 -20.49 -26.70
N GLU A 559 -8.99 -21.43 -27.53
CA GLU A 559 -7.60 -21.42 -28.01
C GLU A 559 -7.30 -20.23 -28.94
N ALA A 560 -8.28 -19.77 -29.74
CA ALA A 560 -8.14 -18.54 -30.50
C ALA A 560 -8.02 -17.31 -29.58
N VAL A 561 -8.83 -17.26 -28.50
CA VAL A 561 -8.66 -16.23 -27.46
C VAL A 561 -7.27 -16.30 -26.83
N ALA A 562 -6.79 -17.49 -26.53
CA ALA A 562 -5.46 -17.67 -25.91
C ALA A 562 -4.31 -17.16 -26.80
N ARG A 563 -4.42 -17.31 -28.12
CA ARG A 563 -3.39 -16.87 -29.09
C ARG A 563 -3.48 -15.37 -29.44
N ASP A 564 -4.69 -14.90 -29.74
CA ASP A 564 -4.90 -13.59 -30.40
C ASP A 564 -5.63 -12.60 -29.49
N GLY A 565 -6.25 -13.08 -28.39
CA GLY A 565 -7.17 -12.31 -27.57
C GLY A 565 -6.54 -11.08 -26.93
N ALA A 566 -5.33 -11.19 -26.39
CA ALA A 566 -4.67 -10.10 -25.68
C ALA A 566 -4.58 -8.84 -26.58
N ARG A 567 -4.14 -8.99 -27.83
CA ARG A 567 -4.08 -7.89 -28.82
C ARG A 567 -5.45 -7.27 -29.09
N LEU A 568 -6.51 -8.06 -28.97
CA LEU A 568 -7.89 -7.67 -29.25
C LEU A 568 -8.66 -7.19 -28.00
N GLY A 569 -8.00 -7.11 -26.83
CA GLY A 569 -8.63 -6.77 -25.55
C GLY A 569 -9.58 -7.86 -25.06
N VAL A 570 -9.29 -9.13 -25.38
CA VAL A 570 -10.04 -10.31 -24.93
C VAL A 570 -9.11 -11.20 -24.09
N HIS A 571 -9.46 -11.47 -22.85
CA HIS A 571 -8.64 -12.22 -21.90
C HIS A 571 -9.35 -13.51 -21.48
N LEU A 572 -8.57 -14.53 -21.13
CA LEU A 572 -9.05 -15.83 -20.69
C LEU A 572 -8.52 -16.17 -19.30
N ILE A 573 -9.43 -16.52 -18.39
CA ILE A 573 -9.12 -17.15 -17.11
C ILE A 573 -9.75 -18.52 -17.11
N ALA A 574 -8.96 -19.58 -16.96
CA ALA A 574 -9.45 -20.96 -16.98
C ALA A 574 -9.03 -21.71 -15.72
N ALA A 575 -9.96 -22.45 -15.12
CA ALA A 575 -9.68 -23.34 -14.00
C ALA A 575 -9.67 -24.80 -14.46
N THR A 576 -8.74 -25.59 -13.92
CA THR A 576 -8.58 -27.00 -14.23
C THR A 576 -8.27 -27.84 -13.00
N GLY A 577 -8.93 -28.99 -12.89
CA GLY A 577 -8.62 -30.02 -11.90
C GLY A 577 -7.56 -31.02 -12.38
N ARG A 578 -7.27 -31.02 -13.70
CA ARG A 578 -6.39 -31.99 -14.37
C ARG A 578 -5.41 -31.28 -15.30
N PRO A 579 -4.35 -30.70 -14.73
CA PRO A 579 -3.38 -29.91 -15.51
C PRO A 579 -2.68 -30.72 -16.61
N GLU A 580 -2.58 -32.03 -16.49
CA GLU A 580 -2.02 -32.93 -17.49
C GLU A 580 -2.88 -32.97 -18.78
N HIS A 581 -4.20 -32.82 -18.67
CA HIS A 581 -5.09 -32.78 -19.83
C HIS A 581 -5.05 -31.40 -20.51
N THR A 582 -5.00 -30.33 -19.72
CA THR A 582 -5.04 -28.95 -20.21
C THR A 582 -3.66 -28.46 -20.68
N GLY A 583 -2.56 -28.99 -20.14
CA GLY A 583 -1.20 -28.58 -20.47
C GLY A 583 -0.79 -28.77 -21.94
N ARG A 584 -1.52 -29.61 -22.69
CA ARG A 584 -1.29 -29.83 -24.13
C ARG A 584 -2.08 -28.90 -25.04
N THR A 585 -3.01 -28.13 -24.51
CA THR A 585 -3.81 -27.16 -25.24
C THR A 585 -3.04 -25.85 -25.45
N ALA A 586 -3.40 -25.06 -26.47
CA ALA A 586 -2.82 -23.74 -26.66
C ALA A 586 -3.06 -22.83 -25.44
N THR A 587 -4.18 -22.98 -24.75
CA THR A 587 -4.47 -22.27 -23.47
C THR A 587 -3.49 -22.66 -22.37
N GLY A 588 -3.20 -23.93 -22.19
CA GLY A 588 -2.27 -24.42 -21.16
C GLY A 588 -0.82 -24.05 -21.45
N GLN A 589 -0.40 -24.15 -22.73
CA GLN A 589 0.96 -23.81 -23.16
C GLN A 589 1.21 -22.29 -23.15
N GLY A 590 0.22 -21.51 -23.57
CA GLY A 590 0.29 -20.04 -23.64
C GLY A 590 0.01 -19.33 -22.30
N ALA A 591 -0.30 -20.06 -21.22
CA ALA A 591 -0.62 -19.44 -19.95
C ALA A 591 0.59 -18.71 -19.37
N VAL A 592 0.49 -17.38 -19.25
CA VAL A 592 1.53 -16.49 -18.69
C VAL A 592 1.39 -16.29 -17.19
N LEU A 593 0.15 -16.31 -16.69
CA LEU A 593 -0.16 -16.28 -15.26
C LEU A 593 -0.64 -17.67 -14.84
N ARG A 594 -0.12 -18.20 -13.73
CA ARG A 594 -0.51 -19.51 -13.20
C ARG A 594 -0.76 -19.42 -11.72
N ALA A 595 -1.94 -19.81 -11.27
CA ALA A 595 -2.24 -20.01 -9.85
C ALA A 595 -2.32 -21.51 -9.55
N PHE A 596 -1.60 -21.95 -8.54
CA PHE A 596 -1.65 -23.32 -8.04
C PHE A 596 -2.29 -23.31 -6.66
N LEU A 597 -3.44 -23.99 -6.51
CA LEU A 597 -4.16 -24.12 -5.25
C LEU A 597 -3.94 -25.51 -4.64
N GLY A 598 -3.88 -25.56 -3.30
CA GLY A 598 -3.73 -26.83 -2.58
C GLY A 598 -2.32 -27.42 -2.61
N SER A 599 -1.31 -26.70 -3.09
CA SER A 599 0.10 -27.03 -2.93
C SER A 599 0.59 -26.49 -1.59
N ASP A 600 1.20 -27.34 -0.77
CA ASP A 600 2.04 -26.87 0.32
C ASP A 600 3.16 -26.01 -0.29
N THR A 601 3.30 -24.78 0.18
CA THR A 601 4.34 -23.83 -0.28
C THR A 601 5.77 -24.32 0.05
N ARG A 602 5.94 -25.57 0.49
CA ARG A 602 7.20 -26.22 0.80
C ARG A 602 7.78 -27.06 -0.35
N ASP A 603 7.02 -27.32 -1.40
CA ASP A 603 7.48 -28.08 -2.56
C ASP A 603 7.90 -27.15 -3.71
N GLY A 604 9.01 -26.43 -3.55
CA GLY A 604 9.85 -26.05 -4.67
C GLY A 604 10.60 -27.29 -5.16
N PRO A 605 10.93 -27.43 -6.47
CA PRO A 605 11.52 -28.64 -7.05
C PRO A 605 12.87 -29.06 -6.47
N ASP A 606 13.46 -28.32 -5.54
CA ASP A 606 14.84 -28.53 -5.02
C ASP A 606 14.97 -28.84 -3.51
N VAL A 607 13.88 -29.08 -2.76
CA VAL A 607 14.01 -29.44 -1.33
C VAL A 607 13.41 -30.83 -1.04
N ARG A 608 13.97 -31.88 -1.66
CA ARG A 608 13.86 -33.23 -1.16
C ARG A 608 15.05 -33.53 -0.24
N GLY A 609 14.85 -33.34 1.05
CA GLY A 609 15.84 -33.80 2.02
C GLY A 609 15.89 -32.94 3.29
N ALA A 610 14.96 -33.18 4.22
CA ALA A 610 15.18 -33.17 5.66
C ALA A 610 13.82 -33.37 6.37
N SER A 611 13.40 -34.60 6.55
CA SER A 611 12.32 -34.96 7.48
C SER A 611 12.93 -35.03 8.88
N ASP A 612 12.93 -33.94 9.63
CA ASP A 612 13.12 -33.99 11.07
C ASP A 612 11.77 -34.26 11.73
N GLY A 613 11.66 -35.49 12.22
CA GLY A 613 10.48 -36.04 12.88
C GLY A 613 10.14 -35.31 14.18
N ARG A 614 9.19 -34.36 14.11
CA ARG A 614 8.32 -33.99 15.21
C ARG A 614 6.92 -33.80 14.68
N GLY A 615 6.16 -34.88 14.59
CA GLY A 615 4.79 -34.95 14.13
C GLY A 615 3.81 -34.32 15.10
N GLY A 616 3.26 -33.16 14.74
CA GLY A 616 1.87 -32.84 15.07
C GLY A 616 0.96 -33.36 13.96
N PRO A 617 -0.35 -33.55 14.18
CA PRO A 617 -1.26 -34.02 13.14
C PRO A 617 -1.18 -33.04 11.96
N ALA A 618 -0.85 -33.56 10.77
CA ALA A 618 -0.80 -32.79 9.53
C ALA A 618 -2.22 -32.28 9.22
N GLU A 619 -2.50 -31.02 9.52
CA GLU A 619 -3.67 -30.35 8.96
C GLU A 619 -3.46 -30.33 7.44
N GLY A 620 -4.39 -30.93 6.70
CA GLY A 620 -4.36 -30.90 5.23
C GLY A 620 -4.36 -29.47 4.69
N PRO A 621 -3.97 -29.25 3.44
CA PRO A 621 -3.87 -27.90 2.86
C PRO A 621 -5.21 -27.18 3.00
N LEU A 622 -5.17 -25.97 3.57
CA LEU A 622 -6.35 -25.11 3.76
C LEU A 622 -6.97 -24.76 2.39
N PRO A 623 -8.28 -24.90 2.19
CA PRO A 623 -8.94 -24.50 0.95
C PRO A 623 -8.63 -23.03 0.59
N GLY A 624 -8.32 -22.78 -0.68
CA GLY A 624 -7.96 -21.45 -1.18
C GLY A 624 -6.50 -21.06 -0.91
N ARG A 625 -5.70 -21.90 -0.27
CA ARG A 625 -4.26 -21.68 -0.13
C ARG A 625 -3.55 -22.02 -1.44
N GLY A 626 -2.68 -21.10 -1.91
CA GLY A 626 -1.97 -21.33 -3.16
C GLY A 626 -0.84 -20.35 -3.41
N SER A 627 -0.30 -20.39 -4.63
CA SER A 627 0.76 -19.51 -5.11
C SER A 627 0.43 -18.98 -6.52
N LEU A 628 0.75 -17.71 -6.77
CA LEU A 628 0.67 -17.08 -8.08
C LEU A 628 2.07 -16.99 -8.68
N HIS A 629 2.24 -17.61 -9.84
CA HIS A 629 3.46 -17.59 -10.65
C HIS A 629 3.28 -16.60 -11.81
N ARG A 630 4.24 -15.69 -11.94
CA ARG A 630 4.26 -14.66 -12.98
C ARG A 630 5.35 -14.93 -14.02
N PRO A 631 5.26 -14.30 -15.23
CA PRO A 631 6.25 -14.52 -16.29
C PRO A 631 7.66 -14.05 -15.96
N ASP A 632 7.82 -13.16 -15.00
CA ASP A 632 9.11 -12.70 -14.46
C ASP A 632 9.80 -13.72 -13.52
N GLY A 633 9.17 -14.88 -13.33
CA GLY A 633 9.65 -15.92 -12.42
C GLY A 633 9.28 -15.69 -10.95
N SER A 634 8.61 -14.59 -10.62
CA SER A 634 8.18 -14.33 -9.24
C SER A 634 7.05 -15.27 -8.84
N VAL A 635 7.12 -15.77 -7.60
CA VAL A 635 6.11 -16.63 -6.98
C VAL A 635 5.60 -15.96 -5.72
N THR A 636 4.30 -15.67 -5.68
CA THR A 636 3.67 -15.02 -4.53
C THR A 636 2.67 -15.96 -3.88
N PRO A 637 2.88 -16.39 -2.62
CA PRO A 637 1.90 -17.18 -1.89
C PRO A 637 0.69 -16.31 -1.52
N PHE A 638 -0.51 -16.92 -1.54
CA PHE A 638 -1.74 -16.20 -1.18
C PHE A 638 -2.80 -17.12 -0.57
N GLN A 639 -3.75 -16.50 0.14
CA GLN A 639 -5.01 -17.09 0.54
C GLN A 639 -6.12 -16.49 -0.32
N ALA A 640 -6.81 -17.30 -1.10
CA ALA A 640 -7.89 -16.85 -1.98
C ALA A 640 -8.97 -16.05 -1.23
N GLY A 641 -9.38 -14.94 -1.81
CA GLY A 641 -10.46 -14.13 -1.32
C GLY A 641 -11.80 -14.87 -1.52
N ARG A 642 -12.64 -14.92 -0.51
CA ARG A 642 -13.95 -15.58 -0.53
C ARG A 642 -15.06 -14.58 -0.78
N VAL A 643 -16.01 -14.91 -1.67
CA VAL A 643 -17.20 -14.11 -2.00
C VAL A 643 -18.50 -14.86 -1.73
N SER A 644 -18.44 -16.19 -1.55
CA SER A 644 -19.60 -17.03 -1.21
C SER A 644 -20.00 -16.95 0.27
N GLY A 645 -19.19 -16.27 1.10
CA GLY A 645 -19.47 -16.07 2.51
C GLY A 645 -20.79 -15.34 2.71
N ARG A 646 -21.65 -15.86 3.60
CA ARG A 646 -22.91 -15.18 3.98
C ARG A 646 -22.66 -14.28 5.17
N ILE A 647 -23.24 -13.08 5.16
CA ILE A 647 -23.17 -12.17 6.31
C ILE A 647 -24.13 -12.69 7.37
N PRO A 648 -23.66 -13.00 8.60
CA PRO A 648 -24.55 -13.37 9.68
C PRO A 648 -25.49 -12.21 9.99
N ARG A 649 -26.79 -12.47 10.16
CA ARG A 649 -27.79 -11.48 10.58
C ARG A 649 -27.45 -10.80 11.91
N THR A 650 -26.55 -11.38 12.69
CA THR A 650 -26.08 -10.89 14.00
C THR A 650 -24.95 -9.84 13.90
N ALA A 651 -24.48 -9.44 12.72
CA ALA A 651 -23.50 -8.36 12.54
C ALA A 651 -23.98 -6.98 13.05
N THR A 652 -25.23 -6.87 13.48
CA THR A 652 -25.80 -5.70 14.16
C THR A 652 -25.65 -5.73 15.69
N LEU A 653 -25.00 -6.76 16.26
CA LEU A 653 -24.69 -6.77 17.68
C LEU A 653 -23.73 -5.62 18.00
N ARG A 654 -24.17 -4.74 18.87
CA ARG A 654 -23.37 -3.63 19.38
C ARG A 654 -22.04 -4.18 19.94
N PRO A 655 -20.89 -3.54 19.63
CA PRO A 655 -19.64 -3.95 20.23
C PRO A 655 -19.76 -3.91 21.75
N THR A 656 -19.49 -5.03 22.39
CA THR A 656 -19.45 -5.14 23.88
C THR A 656 -18.02 -4.93 24.32
N VAL A 657 -17.80 -3.96 25.19
CA VAL A 657 -16.52 -3.78 25.88
C VAL A 657 -16.46 -4.81 27.00
N VAL A 658 -15.48 -5.71 26.93
CA VAL A 658 -15.23 -6.70 28.00
C VAL A 658 -13.96 -6.30 28.73
N PRO A 659 -13.94 -6.23 30.04
CA PRO A 659 -12.70 -6.01 30.80
C PRO A 659 -11.68 -7.10 30.43
N LEU A 660 -10.48 -6.70 30.06
CA LEU A 660 -9.39 -7.61 29.80
C LEU A 660 -8.53 -7.69 31.06
N ASP A 661 -8.33 -8.92 31.57
CA ASP A 661 -7.37 -9.15 32.64
C ASP A 661 -5.96 -8.82 32.12
N TRP A 662 -5.20 -8.04 32.88
CA TRP A 662 -3.85 -7.62 32.53
C TRP A 662 -2.92 -8.81 32.24
N ALA A 663 -3.06 -9.91 33.00
CA ALA A 663 -2.31 -11.15 32.77
C ALA A 663 -2.56 -11.76 31.37
N ARG A 664 -3.66 -11.40 30.73
CA ARG A 664 -4.09 -11.88 29.40
C ARG A 664 -3.98 -10.81 28.30
N ALA A 665 -3.37 -9.68 28.57
CA ALA A 665 -3.26 -8.58 27.62
C ALA A 665 -2.47 -8.94 26.34
N GLY A 666 -1.65 -9.99 26.38
CA GLY A 666 -0.91 -10.52 25.23
C GLY A 666 -1.61 -11.64 24.49
N ASP A 667 -2.75 -12.14 25.00
CA ASP A 667 -3.50 -13.19 24.33
C ASP A 667 -4.27 -12.59 23.11
N PRO A 668 -4.34 -13.29 21.98
CA PRO A 668 -5.22 -12.87 20.91
C PRO A 668 -6.66 -12.86 21.42
N PRO A 669 -7.47 -11.84 21.02
CA PRO A 669 -8.84 -11.72 21.49
C PRO A 669 -9.60 -13.01 21.15
N ALA A 670 -10.22 -13.62 22.17
CA ALA A 670 -11.04 -14.81 22.00
C ALA A 670 -12.22 -14.47 21.08
N ARG A 671 -12.20 -14.98 19.85
CA ARG A 671 -13.35 -14.87 18.95
C ARG A 671 -14.46 -15.74 19.53
N ARG A 672 -15.53 -15.12 20.01
CA ARG A 672 -16.75 -15.89 20.30
C ARG A 672 -17.22 -16.58 19.04
N PRO A 673 -17.51 -17.89 19.05
CA PRO A 673 -18.10 -18.56 17.90
C PRO A 673 -19.45 -17.87 17.61
N VAL A 674 -19.50 -17.12 16.51
CA VAL A 674 -20.75 -16.52 16.03
C VAL A 674 -21.55 -17.66 15.42
N ARG A 675 -22.72 -17.95 15.99
CA ARG A 675 -23.65 -18.91 15.41
C ARG A 675 -24.19 -18.31 14.11
N GLU A 676 -23.64 -18.74 12.97
CA GLU A 676 -24.08 -18.32 11.65
C GLU A 676 -25.51 -18.81 11.43
N LEU A 677 -26.49 -17.91 11.52
CA LEU A 677 -27.83 -18.16 11.02
C LEU A 677 -27.76 -18.05 9.49
N GLY A 678 -27.71 -19.17 8.79
CA GLY A 678 -27.39 -19.34 7.38
C GLY A 678 -28.26 -18.66 6.31
N ASN A 679 -29.01 -17.60 6.63
CA ASN A 679 -30.06 -17.01 5.76
C ASN A 679 -29.72 -15.61 5.23
N GLY A 680 -28.50 -15.10 5.40
CA GLY A 680 -28.08 -13.80 4.85
C GLY A 680 -27.66 -13.89 3.38
N PRO A 681 -27.64 -12.75 2.64
CA PRO A 681 -27.08 -12.69 1.30
C PRO A 681 -25.58 -12.98 1.33
N THR A 682 -25.04 -13.50 0.22
CA THR A 682 -23.60 -13.68 0.05
C THR A 682 -22.92 -12.34 -0.23
N ASP A 683 -21.63 -12.26 0.00
CA ASP A 683 -20.83 -11.07 -0.36
C ASP A 683 -20.92 -10.77 -1.87
N LEU A 684 -20.98 -11.81 -2.72
CA LEU A 684 -21.18 -11.66 -4.17
C LEU A 684 -22.53 -11.01 -4.49
N ALA A 685 -23.61 -11.45 -3.86
CA ALA A 685 -24.94 -10.88 -4.11
C ALA A 685 -25.04 -9.41 -3.64
N LEU A 686 -24.39 -9.07 -2.52
CA LEU A 686 -24.32 -7.69 -2.04
C LEU A 686 -23.48 -6.81 -2.97
N LEU A 687 -22.36 -7.33 -3.45
CA LEU A 687 -21.52 -6.62 -4.41
C LEU A 687 -22.27 -6.42 -5.73
N ALA A 688 -22.91 -7.45 -6.28
CA ALA A 688 -23.68 -7.36 -7.52
C ALA A 688 -24.77 -6.27 -7.42
N SER A 689 -25.53 -6.25 -6.32
CA SER A 689 -26.54 -5.21 -6.07
C SER A 689 -25.93 -3.81 -5.92
N ALA A 690 -24.74 -3.67 -5.32
CA ALA A 690 -24.06 -2.39 -5.20
C ALA A 690 -23.53 -1.90 -6.55
N VAL A 691 -22.92 -2.80 -7.35
CA VAL A 691 -22.40 -2.53 -8.69
C VAL A 691 -23.54 -2.12 -9.63
N GLU A 692 -24.68 -2.82 -9.58
CA GLU A 692 -25.86 -2.47 -10.38
C GLU A 692 -26.38 -1.06 -10.07
N ARG A 693 -26.43 -0.69 -8.78
CA ARG A 693 -26.83 0.68 -8.37
C ARG A 693 -25.80 1.72 -8.80
N ALA A 694 -24.50 1.43 -8.62
CA ALA A 694 -23.43 2.31 -9.04
C ALA A 694 -23.45 2.51 -10.58
N ALA A 695 -23.69 1.45 -11.35
CA ALA A 695 -23.81 1.52 -12.80
C ALA A 695 -24.98 2.43 -13.25
N ARG A 696 -26.13 2.32 -12.60
CA ARG A 696 -27.29 3.21 -12.85
C ARG A 696 -26.96 4.67 -12.51
N GLU A 697 -26.33 4.93 -11.36
CA GLU A 697 -25.91 6.27 -10.95
C GLU A 697 -24.86 6.88 -11.89
N ALA A 698 -23.95 6.07 -12.43
CA ALA A 698 -22.92 6.47 -13.39
C ALA A 698 -23.44 6.59 -14.82
N GLY A 699 -24.69 6.19 -15.11
CA GLY A 699 -25.21 6.11 -16.47
C GLY A 699 -24.45 5.09 -17.33
N ALA A 700 -23.89 4.04 -16.74
CA ALA A 700 -23.13 3.01 -17.42
C ALA A 700 -24.03 1.86 -17.83
N PRO A 701 -24.36 1.70 -19.13
CA PRO A 701 -25.20 0.59 -19.60
C PRO A 701 -24.46 -0.75 -19.46
N ALA A 702 -25.22 -1.82 -19.32
CA ALA A 702 -24.67 -3.16 -19.43
C ALA A 702 -24.08 -3.40 -20.82
N PRO A 703 -22.99 -4.15 -20.94
CA PRO A 703 -22.41 -4.46 -22.24
C PRO A 703 -23.37 -5.35 -23.05
N PRO A 704 -23.27 -5.31 -24.41
CA PRO A 704 -24.14 -6.15 -25.25
C PRO A 704 -23.87 -7.64 -25.00
N SER A 705 -24.93 -8.46 -25.10
CA SER A 705 -24.77 -9.91 -25.05
C SER A 705 -23.91 -10.41 -26.21
N LEU A 706 -23.11 -11.43 -25.94
CA LEU A 706 -22.32 -12.11 -26.95
C LEU A 706 -23.20 -13.04 -27.83
N MET A 707 -24.27 -13.59 -27.24
CA MET A 707 -25.24 -14.48 -27.91
C MET A 707 -26.61 -13.84 -27.98
#